data_b8278d5f6cc3920690905f532e34aa94
#
_entry.id   b8278d5f6cc3920690905f532e34aa94
#
_cell.length_a   1.000
_cell.length_b   1.000
_cell.length_c   1.000
_cell.angle_alpha   90.00
_cell.angle_beta   90.00
_cell.angle_gamma   90.00
#
_symmetry.space_group_name_H-M   'P 1'
#
loop_
_entity.id
_entity.type
_entity.pdbx_description
1 polymer ?
#
loop_
_entity_poly.entity_id
_entity_poly.type
_entity_poly.pdbx_seq_one_letter_code
_entity_poly.pdbx_strand_id
1 'polypeptide(L)'
;MEVAVGKQKAAPAAGAPEYMALKSPSEEEQALVEGAAKAEVDKAPGVAVRENLNETAFFYPRLMADTSGVVTLRFTLPESLTTWKFMALAHTKDMMAGLLTDEVVAAKEVMAQLSLPRFVRMGDRATLSATLFNLTEKTLEGKATMEVFDPATGKSLWKETVKVEMEAKSDTVVSFAYTPSGTVSLPACRIIFEAGEHTDGEQRYLPVLEDKEWLTQTQPFVVSHEGDTVIRLGGLFQDNHPEAEHRRLTVEYTANPLWYAVQALPSVLEPRTDDVLSLGAAYYASTLSSTLAVRYPQVKTAVEFWQREAGEELKSPLSGGEDLTGIVLEETPWVADAEMETQRLTALQQLFDANRQVDLRRRFAEALGKLQRGDGSFGWFEGMSGNAWLTGRVARLLLRSGAGVKTDSLLTQYVDVKKMMVYLMGKAHEEIITDKESLREHKIHAYGGSYWLDYLYLASLSDVTWFDASVRKDLGYMQSRILDCVEQREADGKRRMAGDSDRLSLTETAQAVIVLRYMGKADAAAGLVRSLREHLVDGAEGLHLEYPSNGFVGSDRKIAVHTLLMEALSAPGNADEKEQEGLCRWLLSQKRLQAWGTTTSSMDAVYALMQGQKQDLVLRSNDVVRLESPKGEELAVLKSSESKLAGLGTVTATVEGHELSKGAGLLKVEKAEDRPSAWGAVYAQYRLPLSEVGSSASGLRIRQEVDNEHPRVGDR
;
A
#
# COMPACT_ATOMS: atom_id res chain seq x y z
N MET A 1 29.77 -10.06 25.33
CA MET A 1 30.58 -11.10 24.68
C MET A 1 31.26 -10.45 23.49
N GLU A 2 32.60 -10.44 23.45
CA GLU A 2 33.36 -9.79 22.37
C GLU A 2 33.78 -10.90 21.39
N VAL A 3 33.21 -10.89 20.18
CA VAL A 3 33.52 -11.87 19.12
C VAL A 3 34.48 -11.18 18.14
N ALA A 4 35.72 -11.59 18.10
CA ALA A 4 36.69 -11.14 17.11
C ALA A 4 36.65 -12.07 15.90
N VAL A 5 36.16 -11.57 14.75
CA VAL A 5 36.17 -12.31 13.48
C VAL A 5 37.48 -12.07 12.74
N GLY A 6 38.12 -13.16 12.37
CA GLY A 6 39.48 -13.18 11.83
C GLY A 6 39.67 -12.54 10.45
N LYS A 7 40.88 -12.10 10.19
CA LYS A 7 41.36 -11.35 9.03
C LYS A 7 41.41 -12.19 7.75
N GLN A 8 40.66 -11.80 6.71
CA GLN A 8 41.09 -12.03 5.33
C GLN A 8 41.49 -10.69 4.70
N LYS A 9 42.72 -10.64 4.20
CA LYS A 9 43.27 -9.44 3.54
C LYS A 9 42.70 -9.30 2.14
N ALA A 10 41.96 -8.23 1.88
CA ALA A 10 41.66 -7.76 0.54
C ALA A 10 42.74 -6.80 0.05
N ALA A 11 43.11 -6.86 -1.23
CA ALA A 11 44.10 -6.04 -1.86
C ALA A 11 43.66 -4.56 -1.93
N PRO A 12 44.59 -3.58 -1.92
CA PRO A 12 44.27 -2.17 -1.82
C PRO A 12 43.69 -1.63 -3.15
N ALA A 13 42.55 -0.97 -3.05
CA ALA A 13 41.95 -0.21 -4.13
C ALA A 13 42.36 1.26 -4.05
N ALA A 14 42.72 1.84 -5.19
CA ALA A 14 43.19 3.22 -5.32
C ALA A 14 42.02 4.22 -5.17
N GLY A 15 42.31 5.28 -4.40
CA GLY A 15 41.71 6.62 -4.44
C GLY A 15 40.17 6.70 -4.42
N ALA A 16 39.58 6.87 -3.22
CA ALA A 16 38.17 7.24 -3.07
C ALA A 16 38.04 8.75 -2.74
N PRO A 17 37.03 9.44 -3.27
CA PRO A 17 36.71 10.81 -2.84
C PRO A 17 36.05 10.80 -1.48
N GLU A 18 36.36 11.84 -0.73
CA GLU A 18 35.88 12.13 0.61
C GLU A 18 34.36 12.28 0.65
N TYR A 19 33.63 11.34 1.29
CA TYR A 19 32.22 11.46 1.56
C TYR A 19 31.98 11.85 3.02
N MET A 20 31.22 12.91 3.22
CA MET A 20 30.74 13.35 4.54
C MET A 20 30.12 12.19 5.31
N ALA A 21 30.65 11.95 6.51
CA ALA A 21 30.08 11.03 7.47
C ALA A 21 28.70 11.52 7.91
N LEU A 22 27.66 10.75 7.59
CA LEU A 22 26.36 10.89 8.22
C LEU A 22 26.48 10.45 9.67
N LYS A 23 26.08 11.35 10.58
CA LYS A 23 26.07 11.12 12.03
C LYS A 23 25.28 9.86 12.36
N SER A 24 25.83 9.06 13.27
CA SER A 24 25.12 8.01 14.00
C SER A 24 23.84 8.56 14.64
N PRO A 25 22.79 7.71 14.83
CA PRO A 25 21.59 8.13 15.55
C PRO A 25 21.96 8.80 16.87
N SER A 26 21.33 9.92 17.18
CA SER A 26 21.62 10.70 18.37
C SER A 26 21.31 9.90 19.63
N GLU A 27 22.05 10.17 20.72
CA GLU A 27 21.81 9.59 22.04
C GLU A 27 20.35 9.79 22.52
N GLU A 28 19.61 10.75 21.95
CA GLU A 28 18.19 10.98 22.23
C GLU A 28 17.26 9.92 21.60
N GLU A 29 17.59 9.35 20.44
CA GLU A 29 16.80 8.25 19.86
C GLU A 29 17.04 6.92 20.58
N GLN A 30 18.23 6.73 21.14
CA GLN A 30 18.53 5.59 22.02
C GLN A 30 17.84 5.72 23.39
N ALA A 31 17.69 6.93 23.91
CA ALA A 31 17.00 7.18 25.18
C ALA A 31 15.47 6.98 25.08
N LEU A 32 14.87 7.16 23.92
CA LEU A 32 13.43 6.90 23.69
C LEU A 32 13.08 5.40 23.68
N VAL A 33 14.00 4.55 23.22
CA VAL A 33 13.84 3.09 23.26
C VAL A 33 14.12 2.53 24.67
N GLU A 34 15.03 3.14 25.43
CA GLU A 34 15.29 2.77 26.85
C GLU A 34 14.25 3.32 27.84
N GLY A 35 13.52 4.37 27.48
CA GLY A 35 12.54 5.01 28.35
C GLY A 35 11.22 4.24 28.54
N ALA A 36 10.91 3.31 27.66
CA ALA A 36 9.69 2.50 27.72
C ALA A 36 9.83 1.23 28.59
N ALA A 37 11.01 0.94 29.13
CA ALA A 37 11.30 -0.32 29.83
C ALA A 37 11.59 -0.18 31.32
N LYS A 38 11.13 0.86 32.02
CA LYS A 38 11.29 0.96 33.46
C LYS A 38 9.97 1.26 34.21
N ALA A 39 9.08 0.28 34.18
CA ALA A 39 8.25 0.01 35.36
C ALA A 39 9.00 -1.06 36.19
N GLU A 40 9.55 -0.70 37.34
CA GLU A 40 10.03 -1.68 38.32
C GLU A 40 8.85 -2.48 38.84
N VAL A 41 8.57 -3.62 38.17
CA VAL A 41 7.68 -4.64 38.70
C VAL A 41 8.47 -5.38 39.80
N ASP A 42 7.89 -5.53 40.98
CA ASP A 42 8.42 -6.28 42.12
C ASP A 42 9.00 -7.61 41.67
N LYS A 43 10.32 -7.72 41.59
CA LYS A 43 11.03 -8.95 41.27
C LYS A 43 10.75 -9.93 42.42
N ALA A 44 10.23 -11.09 42.10
CA ALA A 44 10.19 -12.20 43.06
C ALA A 44 11.56 -12.36 43.71
N PRO A 45 11.66 -12.35 45.05
CA PRO A 45 12.99 -12.33 45.69
C PRO A 45 13.75 -13.60 45.31
N GLY A 46 14.82 -13.47 44.55
CA GLY A 46 15.82 -14.49 44.36
C GLY A 46 15.90 -15.19 42.99
N VAL A 47 14.94 -15.08 42.09
CA VAL A 47 14.98 -15.73 40.76
C VAL A 47 15.10 -14.68 39.66
N ALA A 48 16.12 -14.81 38.80
CA ALA A 48 16.24 -13.99 37.59
C ALA A 48 15.30 -14.51 36.52
N VAL A 49 14.24 -13.75 36.26
CA VAL A 49 13.25 -14.07 35.21
C VAL A 49 13.69 -13.39 33.91
N ARG A 50 13.69 -14.14 32.83
CA ARG A 50 14.03 -13.66 31.48
C ARG A 50 12.79 -13.02 30.81
N GLU A 51 12.95 -11.79 30.36
CA GLU A 51 11.87 -10.98 29.78
C GLU A 51 12.15 -10.56 28.35
N ASN A 52 13.42 -10.23 28.04
CA ASN A 52 13.84 -9.84 26.69
C ASN A 52 14.09 -11.11 25.83
N LEU A 53 13.06 -11.62 25.23
CA LEU A 53 13.10 -12.83 24.42
C LEU A 53 13.09 -12.56 22.91
N ASN A 54 13.56 -11.40 22.48
CA ASN A 54 13.64 -11.02 21.08
C ASN A 54 14.42 -12.07 20.28
N GLU A 55 13.93 -12.44 19.11
CA GLU A 55 14.57 -13.38 18.19
C GLU A 55 15.70 -12.75 17.38
N THR A 56 15.74 -11.40 17.32
CA THR A 56 16.77 -10.65 16.62
C THR A 56 17.58 -9.85 17.63
N ALA A 57 18.86 -10.15 17.74
CA ALA A 57 19.78 -9.41 18.63
C ALA A 57 20.15 -8.05 18.04
N PHE A 58 20.31 -7.98 16.72
CA PHE A 58 20.59 -6.74 15.99
C PHE A 58 20.32 -6.93 14.50
N PHE A 59 20.08 -5.81 13.80
CA PHE A 59 20.01 -5.74 12.36
C PHE A 59 20.68 -4.43 11.89
N TYR A 60 21.90 -4.54 11.33
CA TYR A 60 22.68 -3.42 10.83
C TYR A 60 22.79 -3.51 9.30
N PRO A 61 21.86 -2.95 8.53
CA PRO A 61 21.82 -3.11 7.07
C PRO A 61 22.85 -2.24 6.33
N ARG A 62 23.48 -1.25 7.01
CA ARG A 62 24.37 -0.24 6.39
C ARG A 62 25.66 -0.08 7.16
N LEU A 63 26.48 -1.11 7.17
CA LEU A 63 27.81 -1.05 7.76
C LEU A 63 28.86 -0.82 6.68
N MET A 64 29.88 -0.05 7.02
CA MET A 64 31.05 0.15 6.16
C MET A 64 32.31 -0.31 6.88
N ALA A 65 33.16 -1.04 6.17
CA ALA A 65 34.47 -1.41 6.69
C ALA A 65 35.36 -0.16 6.82
N ASP A 66 36.24 -0.16 7.84
CA ASP A 66 37.25 0.86 8.00
C ASP A 66 38.37 0.76 6.92
N THR A 67 39.36 1.64 7.00
CA THR A 67 40.48 1.66 6.04
C THR A 67 41.34 0.39 6.07
N SER A 68 41.22 -0.43 7.10
CA SER A 68 41.89 -1.72 7.26
C SER A 68 41.03 -2.89 6.81
N GLY A 69 39.80 -2.63 6.34
CA GLY A 69 38.81 -3.64 5.90
C GLY A 69 38.13 -4.34 7.07
N VAL A 70 38.09 -3.74 8.27
CA VAL A 70 37.50 -4.33 9.48
C VAL A 70 36.16 -3.65 9.80
N VAL A 71 35.16 -4.46 10.18
CA VAL A 71 33.91 -4.01 10.79
C VAL A 71 33.85 -4.54 12.21
N THR A 72 33.71 -3.66 13.20
CA THR A 72 33.55 -4.04 14.59
C THR A 72 32.14 -3.86 15.03
N LEU A 73 31.51 -4.93 15.54
CA LEU A 73 30.14 -4.94 16.05
C LEU A 73 30.16 -5.09 17.57
N ARG A 74 29.34 -4.32 18.25
CA ARG A 74 29.04 -4.46 19.66
C ARG A 74 27.55 -4.54 19.86
N PHE A 75 27.08 -5.57 20.52
CA PHE A 75 25.66 -5.80 20.77
C PHE A 75 25.49 -6.61 22.05
N THR A 76 24.31 -6.54 22.63
CA THR A 76 23.90 -7.38 23.74
C THR A 76 22.93 -8.43 23.20
N LEU A 77 23.19 -9.71 23.48
CA LEU A 77 22.25 -10.77 23.15
C LEU A 77 20.99 -10.63 24.03
N PRO A 78 19.80 -10.79 23.47
CA PRO A 78 18.59 -11.02 24.24
C PRO A 78 18.73 -12.22 25.19
N GLU A 79 17.81 -12.33 26.14
CA GLU A 79 17.84 -13.37 27.18
C GLU A 79 17.32 -14.73 26.72
N SER A 80 17.00 -14.87 25.43
CA SER A 80 16.58 -16.13 24.84
C SER A 80 17.68 -17.18 24.90
N LEU A 81 17.41 -18.33 25.52
CA LEU A 81 18.31 -19.47 25.60
C LEU A 81 18.12 -20.35 24.38
N THR A 82 18.91 -20.10 23.35
CA THR A 82 18.80 -20.72 22.02
C THR A 82 20.15 -20.71 21.30
N THR A 83 20.20 -21.34 20.14
CA THR A 83 21.33 -21.19 19.23
C THR A 83 21.14 -19.93 18.38
N TRP A 84 21.99 -18.95 18.63
CA TRP A 84 22.02 -17.70 17.88
C TRP A 84 22.81 -17.87 16.59
N LYS A 85 22.22 -17.51 15.47
CA LYS A 85 22.86 -17.53 14.17
C LYS A 85 23.26 -16.14 13.75
N PHE A 86 24.57 -15.95 13.60
CA PHE A 86 25.14 -14.73 13.01
C PHE A 86 25.15 -14.87 11.49
N MET A 87 24.71 -13.84 10.78
CA MET A 87 24.74 -13.76 9.32
C MET A 87 25.27 -12.40 8.91
N ALA A 88 26.31 -12.36 8.08
CA ALA A 88 26.83 -11.14 7.51
C ALA A 88 27.00 -11.27 6.00
N LEU A 89 26.47 -10.33 5.24
CA LEU A 89 26.68 -10.19 3.82
C LEU A 89 27.56 -8.97 3.55
N ALA A 90 28.70 -9.18 2.93
CA ALA A 90 29.57 -8.11 2.47
C ALA A 90 29.57 -8.05 0.94
N HIS A 91 29.59 -6.85 0.38
CA HIS A 91 29.76 -6.67 -1.06
C HIS A 91 30.61 -5.44 -1.36
N THR A 92 31.27 -5.48 -2.51
CA THR A 92 31.98 -4.32 -3.05
C THR A 92 31.09 -3.54 -4.03
N LYS A 93 31.56 -2.36 -4.42
CA LYS A 93 30.89 -1.59 -5.49
C LYS A 93 30.89 -2.33 -6.85
N ASP A 94 31.84 -3.23 -7.06
CA ASP A 94 31.96 -4.05 -8.28
C ASP A 94 31.17 -5.36 -8.19
N MET A 95 30.23 -5.45 -7.22
CA MET A 95 29.34 -6.60 -7.01
C MET A 95 30.03 -7.92 -6.61
N MET A 96 31.27 -7.87 -6.16
CA MET A 96 31.83 -9.03 -5.47
C MET A 96 31.19 -9.18 -4.09
N ALA A 97 30.68 -10.36 -3.79
CA ALA A 97 29.97 -10.61 -2.54
C ALA A 97 30.58 -11.76 -1.75
N GLY A 98 30.51 -11.69 -0.44
CA GLY A 98 30.88 -12.73 0.49
C GLY A 98 29.82 -12.87 1.58
N LEU A 99 29.51 -14.11 1.96
CA LEU A 99 28.59 -14.45 3.05
C LEU A 99 29.38 -15.09 4.18
N LEU A 100 29.17 -14.64 5.40
CA LEU A 100 29.67 -15.25 6.61
C LEU A 100 28.49 -15.67 7.48
N THR A 101 28.54 -16.90 7.97
CA THR A 101 27.59 -17.42 8.96
C THR A 101 28.35 -18.06 10.10
N ASP A 102 27.87 -17.85 11.32
CA ASP A 102 28.42 -18.47 12.53
C ASP A 102 27.31 -18.72 13.54
N GLU A 103 27.52 -19.59 14.51
CA GLU A 103 26.51 -19.96 15.49
C GLU A 103 27.10 -19.95 16.90
N VAL A 104 26.31 -19.48 17.86
CA VAL A 104 26.67 -19.52 19.29
C VAL A 104 25.47 -20.00 20.11
N VAL A 105 25.71 -20.94 21.00
CA VAL A 105 24.66 -21.48 21.89
C VAL A 105 24.65 -20.72 23.20
N ALA A 106 23.47 -20.19 23.55
CA ALA A 106 23.19 -19.64 24.86
C ALA A 106 22.34 -20.64 25.65
N ALA A 107 22.88 -21.18 26.74
CA ALA A 107 22.20 -22.16 27.57
C ALA A 107 22.56 -21.99 29.06
N LYS A 108 21.68 -22.48 29.95
CA LYS A 108 21.91 -22.64 31.37
C LYS A 108 21.90 -24.14 31.71
N GLU A 109 22.44 -24.54 32.86
CA GLU A 109 22.38 -25.90 33.35
C GLU A 109 20.94 -26.41 33.57
N VAL A 110 20.05 -25.48 33.99
CA VAL A 110 18.62 -25.72 34.12
C VAL A 110 17.90 -24.57 33.42
N MET A 111 16.93 -24.89 32.59
CA MET A 111 16.15 -23.92 31.83
C MET A 111 14.66 -24.20 31.93
N ALA A 112 13.86 -23.14 31.91
CA ALA A 112 12.41 -23.21 31.77
C ALA A 112 12.00 -22.36 30.55
N GLN A 113 11.36 -22.97 29.58
CA GLN A 113 10.93 -22.30 28.36
C GLN A 113 9.41 -22.36 28.23
N LEU A 114 8.75 -21.20 28.09
CA LEU A 114 7.31 -21.08 27.90
C LEU A 114 6.89 -21.50 26.48
N SER A 115 5.83 -22.28 26.42
CA SER A 115 5.12 -22.64 25.19
C SER A 115 3.68 -22.17 25.33
N LEU A 116 3.43 -20.92 24.92
CA LEU A 116 2.13 -20.29 25.00
C LEU A 116 1.42 -20.30 23.65
N PRO A 117 0.07 -20.36 23.62
CA PRO A 117 -0.67 -20.02 22.41
C PRO A 117 -0.43 -18.54 22.06
N ARG A 118 -0.60 -18.18 20.79
CA ARG A 118 -0.44 -16.79 20.33
C ARG A 118 -1.38 -15.83 21.03
N PHE A 119 -2.60 -16.28 21.32
CA PHE A 119 -3.63 -15.60 22.12
C PHE A 119 -4.58 -16.63 22.69
N VAL A 120 -5.40 -16.22 23.61
CA VAL A 120 -6.57 -16.96 24.12
C VAL A 120 -7.79 -16.03 24.10
N ARG A 121 -8.99 -16.60 24.08
CA ARG A 121 -10.21 -15.80 24.17
C ARG A 121 -10.86 -15.95 25.56
N MET A 122 -11.62 -14.94 25.93
CA MET A 122 -12.39 -14.97 27.18
C MET A 122 -13.27 -16.22 27.22
N GLY A 123 -13.18 -16.98 28.33
CA GLY A 123 -13.94 -18.21 28.52
C GLY A 123 -13.34 -19.47 27.89
N ASP A 124 -12.25 -19.37 27.09
CA ASP A 124 -11.55 -20.51 26.54
C ASP A 124 -11.01 -21.44 27.65
N ARG A 125 -10.91 -22.71 27.34
CA ARG A 125 -10.13 -23.68 28.13
C ARG A 125 -8.80 -23.93 27.43
N ALA A 126 -7.78 -23.17 27.84
CA ALA A 126 -6.45 -23.26 27.28
C ALA A 126 -5.51 -24.11 28.13
N THR A 127 -4.50 -24.67 27.51
CA THR A 127 -3.38 -25.30 28.21
C THR A 127 -2.15 -24.42 28.03
N LEU A 128 -1.62 -23.90 29.14
CA LEU A 128 -0.33 -23.21 29.16
C LEU A 128 0.74 -24.24 29.50
N SER A 129 1.77 -24.34 28.66
CA SER A 129 2.82 -25.34 28.84
C SER A 129 4.18 -24.68 28.98
N ALA A 130 5.08 -25.39 29.66
CA ALA A 130 6.48 -25.05 29.68
C ALA A 130 7.35 -26.31 29.55
N THR A 131 8.41 -26.22 28.79
CA THR A 131 9.44 -27.26 28.72
C THR A 131 10.54 -26.89 29.72
N LEU A 132 10.83 -27.81 30.62
CA LEU A 132 11.91 -27.75 31.59
C LEU A 132 13.06 -28.60 31.12
N PHE A 133 14.27 -28.06 31.13
CA PHE A 133 15.48 -28.78 30.70
C PHE A 133 16.43 -28.96 31.90
N ASN A 134 16.91 -30.18 32.10
CA ASN A 134 17.96 -30.54 33.03
C ASN A 134 19.22 -30.96 32.23
N LEU A 135 20.16 -30.06 32.07
CA LEU A 135 21.43 -30.34 31.39
C LEU A 135 22.54 -30.80 32.34
N THR A 136 22.22 -30.96 33.64
CA THR A 136 23.16 -31.46 34.65
C THR A 136 23.33 -32.97 34.56
N GLU A 137 24.35 -33.52 35.22
CA GLU A 137 24.62 -34.96 35.33
C GLU A 137 23.82 -35.63 36.47
N LYS A 138 22.89 -34.94 37.10
CA LYS A 138 22.13 -35.42 38.26
C LYS A 138 20.62 -35.33 38.03
N THR A 139 19.90 -36.27 38.63
CA THR A 139 18.44 -36.16 38.77
C THR A 139 18.10 -34.96 39.67
N LEU A 140 17.15 -34.14 39.26
CA LEU A 140 16.70 -32.99 39.99
C LEU A 140 15.24 -33.09 40.39
N GLU A 141 14.95 -32.83 41.65
CA GLU A 141 13.59 -32.63 42.14
C GLU A 141 13.34 -31.15 42.34
N GLY A 142 12.21 -30.66 41.84
CA GLY A 142 11.89 -29.24 41.87
C GLY A 142 10.41 -28.91 41.84
N LYS A 143 10.11 -27.62 41.75
CA LYS A 143 8.76 -27.07 41.61
C LYS A 143 8.71 -26.17 40.43
N ALA A 144 7.73 -26.38 39.56
CA ALA A 144 7.39 -25.47 38.47
C ALA A 144 6.14 -24.68 38.84
N THR A 145 6.24 -23.37 38.86
CA THR A 145 5.14 -22.44 39.19
C THR A 145 4.80 -21.62 37.96
N MET A 146 3.58 -21.78 37.47
CA MET A 146 3.02 -20.94 36.41
C MET A 146 2.16 -19.87 37.04
N GLU A 147 2.33 -18.63 36.63
CA GLU A 147 1.58 -17.49 37.12
C GLU A 147 1.16 -16.58 35.97
N VAL A 148 -0.12 -16.20 35.96
CA VAL A 148 -0.66 -15.16 35.05
C VAL A 148 -1.02 -13.96 35.92
N PHE A 149 -0.52 -12.78 35.57
CA PHE A 149 -0.67 -11.58 36.35
C PHE A 149 -0.86 -10.33 35.47
N ASP A 150 -1.42 -9.28 36.04
CA ASP A 150 -1.54 -7.97 35.42
C ASP A 150 -0.16 -7.25 35.46
N PRO A 151 0.50 -6.98 34.35
CA PRO A 151 1.82 -6.34 34.34
C PRO A 151 1.79 -4.89 34.84
N ALA A 152 0.65 -4.20 34.75
CA ALA A 152 0.52 -2.82 35.20
C ALA A 152 0.44 -2.69 36.72
N THR A 153 -0.19 -3.65 37.40
CA THR A 153 -0.41 -3.61 38.84
C THR A 153 0.39 -4.65 39.63
N GLY A 154 1.01 -5.61 38.96
CA GLY A 154 1.67 -6.78 39.58
C GLY A 154 0.69 -7.78 40.18
N LYS A 155 -0.62 -7.57 40.07
CA LYS A 155 -1.62 -8.42 40.70
C LYS A 155 -1.71 -9.79 40.02
N SER A 156 -1.51 -10.87 40.80
CA SER A 156 -1.73 -12.25 40.33
C SER A 156 -3.21 -12.47 40.00
N LEU A 157 -3.47 -12.91 38.77
CA LEU A 157 -4.78 -13.28 38.26
C LEU A 157 -5.05 -14.77 38.42
N TRP A 158 -4.00 -15.58 38.23
CA TRP A 158 -4.05 -17.02 38.37
C TRP A 158 -2.65 -17.57 38.65
N LYS A 159 -2.54 -18.62 39.46
CA LYS A 159 -1.28 -19.24 39.84
C LYS A 159 -1.47 -20.71 40.19
N GLU A 160 -0.57 -21.57 39.65
CA GLU A 160 -0.54 -22.99 39.96
C GLU A 160 0.89 -23.49 40.08
N THR A 161 1.13 -24.50 40.96
CA THR A 161 2.45 -25.07 41.19
C THR A 161 2.37 -26.58 41.10
N VAL A 162 3.29 -27.19 40.36
CA VAL A 162 3.45 -28.65 40.26
C VAL A 162 4.83 -29.09 40.72
N LYS A 163 4.94 -30.28 41.29
CA LYS A 163 6.20 -30.89 41.61
C LYS A 163 6.70 -31.65 40.36
N VAL A 164 7.98 -31.55 40.10
CA VAL A 164 8.61 -32.16 38.92
C VAL A 164 9.88 -32.88 39.36
N GLU A 165 10.05 -34.11 38.91
CA GLU A 165 11.29 -34.85 38.98
C GLU A 165 11.83 -35.02 37.55
N MET A 166 13.10 -34.69 37.35
CA MET A 166 13.76 -34.72 36.04
C MET A 166 15.04 -35.55 36.12
N GLU A 167 15.18 -36.53 35.24
CA GLU A 167 16.42 -37.30 35.11
C GLU A 167 17.56 -36.39 34.60
N ALA A 168 18.82 -36.86 34.77
CA ALA A 168 20.00 -36.21 34.22
C ALA A 168 19.91 -36.13 32.69
N LYS A 169 20.31 -34.99 32.10
CA LYS A 169 20.31 -34.76 30.62
C LYS A 169 18.96 -35.01 29.95
N SER A 170 17.88 -34.63 30.61
CA SER A 170 16.52 -34.81 30.11
C SER A 170 15.74 -33.52 30.05
N ASP A 171 14.63 -33.54 29.36
CA ASP A 171 13.61 -32.52 29.35
C ASP A 171 12.25 -33.07 29.78
N THR A 172 11.39 -32.21 30.29
CA THR A 172 10.05 -32.57 30.75
C THR A 172 9.09 -31.43 30.43
N VAL A 173 7.92 -31.76 29.89
CA VAL A 173 6.86 -30.77 29.63
C VAL A 173 5.89 -30.76 30.81
N VAL A 174 5.68 -29.59 31.37
CA VAL A 174 4.62 -29.31 32.36
C VAL A 174 3.49 -28.56 31.73
N SER A 175 2.26 -28.92 32.07
CA SER A 175 1.06 -28.33 31.48
C SER A 175 0.09 -27.92 32.56
N PHE A 176 -0.54 -26.75 32.36
CA PHE A 176 -1.46 -26.11 33.32
C PHE A 176 -2.76 -25.75 32.61
N ALA A 177 -3.89 -26.13 33.20
CA ALA A 177 -5.18 -25.74 32.66
C ALA A 177 -5.49 -24.29 33.05
N TYR A 178 -5.79 -23.45 32.10
CA TYR A 178 -6.07 -22.05 32.29
C TYR A 178 -7.37 -21.63 31.59
N THR A 179 -8.22 -20.87 32.33
CA THR A 179 -9.40 -20.24 31.74
C THR A 179 -9.29 -18.73 31.96
N PRO A 180 -9.14 -17.93 30.87
CA PRO A 180 -9.08 -16.50 30.99
C PRO A 180 -10.34 -15.91 31.64
N SER A 181 -10.15 -15.06 32.60
CA SER A 181 -11.23 -14.34 33.29
C SER A 181 -10.76 -12.95 33.70
N GLY A 182 -11.62 -11.97 33.67
CA GLY A 182 -11.31 -10.62 34.09
C GLY A 182 -11.22 -9.62 32.93
N THR A 183 -10.69 -8.42 33.19
CA THR A 183 -10.69 -7.28 32.27
C THR A 183 -9.30 -6.96 31.70
N VAL A 184 -8.28 -7.79 31.97
CA VAL A 184 -6.91 -7.54 31.49
C VAL A 184 -6.73 -8.18 30.13
N SER A 185 -6.61 -7.35 29.10
CA SER A 185 -6.45 -7.80 27.70
C SER A 185 -5.04 -8.31 27.38
N LEU A 186 -4.02 -7.88 28.12
CA LEU A 186 -2.62 -8.28 27.90
C LEU A 186 -1.94 -8.67 29.21
N PRO A 187 -2.36 -9.78 29.87
CA PRO A 187 -1.65 -10.29 31.04
C PRO A 187 -0.26 -10.82 30.67
N ALA A 188 0.65 -10.80 31.64
CA ALA A 188 1.92 -11.49 31.57
C ALA A 188 1.80 -12.90 32.15
N CYS A 189 2.38 -13.88 31.47
CA CYS A 189 2.48 -15.25 31.89
C CYS A 189 3.94 -15.56 32.23
N ARG A 190 4.19 -16.08 33.44
CA ARG A 190 5.52 -16.36 33.95
C ARG A 190 5.62 -17.79 34.45
N ILE A 191 6.65 -18.52 34.00
CA ILE A 191 7.06 -19.79 34.57
C ILE A 191 8.30 -19.58 35.44
N ILE A 192 8.30 -20.18 36.62
CA ILE A 192 9.48 -20.24 37.51
C ILE A 192 9.72 -21.70 37.82
N PHE A 193 10.95 -22.17 37.61
CA PHE A 193 11.38 -23.50 38.00
C PHE A 193 12.48 -23.39 39.05
N GLU A 194 12.28 -24.06 40.19
CA GLU A 194 13.20 -24.09 41.32
C GLU A 194 13.55 -25.54 41.67
N ALA A 195 14.84 -25.90 41.59
CA ALA A 195 15.35 -27.24 41.88
C ALA A 195 16.67 -27.14 42.66
N GLY A 196 16.59 -27.09 43.98
CA GLY A 196 17.74 -26.89 44.83
C GLY A 196 18.42 -25.56 44.64
N GLU A 197 19.70 -25.55 44.20
CA GLU A 197 20.46 -24.35 43.90
C GLU A 197 20.20 -23.80 42.49
N HIS A 198 19.54 -24.55 41.64
CA HIS A 198 19.26 -24.20 40.27
C HIS A 198 17.89 -23.53 40.17
N THR A 199 17.86 -22.36 39.54
CA THR A 199 16.64 -21.63 39.28
C THR A 199 16.64 -21.00 37.89
N ASP A 200 15.52 -21.05 37.21
CA ASP A 200 15.31 -20.29 35.98
C ASP A 200 13.85 -19.86 35.87
N GLY A 201 13.60 -18.77 35.13
CA GLY A 201 12.27 -18.28 34.84
C GLY A 201 12.19 -17.57 33.51
N GLU A 202 11.03 -17.67 32.86
CA GLU A 202 10.72 -17.00 31.61
C GLU A 202 9.35 -16.33 31.73
N GLN A 203 9.25 -15.13 31.19
CA GLN A 203 8.02 -14.35 31.14
C GLN A 203 7.69 -13.96 29.70
N ARG A 204 6.42 -14.11 29.34
CA ARG A 204 5.87 -13.65 28.04
C ARG A 204 4.48 -13.05 28.24
N TYR A 205 4.10 -12.17 27.34
CA TYR A 205 2.72 -11.68 27.30
C TYR A 205 1.82 -12.72 26.63
N LEU A 206 0.59 -12.84 27.13
CA LEU A 206 -0.45 -13.70 26.60
C LEU A 206 -1.69 -12.85 26.26
N PRO A 207 -1.88 -12.44 25.01
CA PRO A 207 -3.05 -11.68 24.63
C PRO A 207 -4.34 -12.44 24.94
N VAL A 208 -5.28 -11.78 25.63
CA VAL A 208 -6.61 -12.30 25.89
C VAL A 208 -7.61 -11.48 25.10
N LEU A 209 -8.16 -12.08 24.05
CA LEU A 209 -9.14 -11.47 23.19
C LEU A 209 -10.55 -11.70 23.74
N GLU A 210 -11.46 -10.83 23.40
CA GLU A 210 -12.86 -11.08 23.65
C GLU A 210 -13.37 -12.24 22.79
N ASP A 211 -14.45 -12.88 23.20
CA ASP A 211 -15.12 -13.95 22.46
C ASP A 211 -15.98 -13.43 21.31
N LYS A 212 -16.06 -12.10 21.15
CA LYS A 212 -16.87 -11.40 20.15
C LYS A 212 -15.99 -10.66 19.17
N GLU A 213 -16.37 -10.76 17.89
CA GLU A 213 -15.69 -10.05 16.80
C GLU A 213 -16.59 -8.97 16.21
N TRP A 214 -15.95 -7.89 15.72
CA TRP A 214 -16.61 -6.90 14.89
C TRP A 214 -16.81 -7.46 13.47
N LEU A 215 -18.05 -7.50 13.03
CA LEU A 215 -18.41 -7.79 11.66
C LEU A 215 -18.79 -6.49 10.96
N THR A 216 -18.32 -6.32 9.73
CA THR A 216 -18.67 -5.20 8.86
C THR A 216 -19.25 -5.73 7.57
N GLN A 217 -20.47 -5.33 7.27
CA GLN A 217 -21.12 -5.53 5.99
C GLN A 217 -21.15 -4.20 5.25
N THR A 218 -20.73 -4.16 4.00
CA THR A 218 -20.64 -2.94 3.21
C THR A 218 -21.50 -3.02 1.98
N GLN A 219 -22.30 -1.99 1.76
CA GLN A 219 -23.07 -1.82 0.54
C GLN A 219 -22.65 -0.50 -0.14
N PRO A 220 -21.81 -0.56 -1.20
CA PRO A 220 -21.49 0.61 -2.00
C PRO A 220 -22.66 1.01 -2.89
N PHE A 221 -22.73 2.28 -3.23
CA PHE A 221 -23.74 2.78 -4.17
C PHE A 221 -23.20 3.96 -5.00
N VAL A 222 -23.82 4.16 -6.15
CA VAL A 222 -23.55 5.25 -7.07
C VAL A 222 -24.87 5.88 -7.48
N VAL A 223 -24.91 7.22 -7.52
CA VAL A 223 -26.08 7.98 -7.96
C VAL A 223 -25.67 8.82 -9.17
N SER A 224 -26.13 8.42 -10.36
CA SER A 224 -25.68 8.98 -11.65
C SER A 224 -26.54 10.14 -12.15
N HIS A 225 -27.80 10.24 -11.71
CA HIS A 225 -28.75 11.18 -12.29
C HIS A 225 -29.31 12.16 -11.26
N GLU A 226 -29.69 13.34 -11.71
CA GLU A 226 -30.50 14.30 -10.95
C GLU A 226 -31.83 13.66 -10.52
N GLY A 227 -32.30 14.01 -9.33
CA GLY A 227 -33.56 13.56 -8.77
C GLY A 227 -33.40 12.48 -7.68
N ASP A 228 -34.49 11.78 -7.41
CA ASP A 228 -34.60 10.86 -6.28
C ASP A 228 -34.10 9.46 -6.64
N THR A 229 -33.15 8.97 -5.89
CA THR A 229 -32.68 7.57 -5.98
C THR A 229 -32.92 6.87 -4.65
N VAL A 230 -33.56 5.69 -4.71
CA VAL A 230 -33.83 4.86 -3.54
C VAL A 230 -32.97 3.61 -3.56
N ILE A 231 -32.15 3.44 -2.53
CA ILE A 231 -31.25 2.31 -2.36
C ILE A 231 -31.78 1.45 -1.22
N ARG A 232 -32.07 0.20 -1.50
CA ARG A 232 -32.55 -0.76 -0.51
C ARG A 232 -31.36 -1.39 0.22
N LEU A 233 -31.33 -1.26 1.54
CA LEU A 233 -30.28 -1.79 2.39
C LEU A 233 -30.60 -3.19 2.92
N GLY A 234 -31.50 -3.90 2.25
CA GLY A 234 -32.02 -5.19 2.71
C GLY A 234 -31.00 -6.33 2.80
N GLY A 235 -29.78 -6.13 2.28
CA GLY A 235 -28.64 -7.04 2.46
C GLY A 235 -27.86 -6.84 3.76
N LEU A 236 -28.10 -5.71 4.47
CA LEU A 236 -27.39 -5.38 5.69
C LEU A 236 -28.19 -5.86 6.92
N PHE A 237 -27.52 -6.43 7.90
CA PHE A 237 -28.11 -7.04 9.10
C PHE A 237 -29.14 -8.17 8.82
N GLN A 238 -29.03 -8.85 7.65
CA GLN A 238 -30.03 -9.87 7.25
C GLN A 238 -30.07 -11.08 8.20
N ASP A 239 -28.94 -11.44 8.75
CA ASP A 239 -28.82 -12.65 9.58
C ASP A 239 -29.45 -12.50 10.97
N ASN A 240 -30.00 -11.32 11.26
CA ASN A 240 -30.79 -10.97 12.44
C ASN A 240 -30.38 -11.70 13.73
N HIS A 241 -29.06 -11.76 13.97
CA HIS A 241 -28.48 -12.41 15.14
C HIS A 241 -28.98 -11.73 16.41
N PRO A 242 -29.78 -12.39 17.28
CA PRO A 242 -30.25 -11.78 18.53
C PRO A 242 -29.11 -11.44 19.46
N GLU A 243 -27.99 -12.18 19.38
CA GLU A 243 -26.77 -12.01 20.17
C GLU A 243 -25.90 -10.84 19.69
N ALA A 244 -26.26 -10.20 18.56
CA ALA A 244 -25.48 -9.09 18.04
C ALA A 244 -25.60 -7.83 18.89
N GLU A 245 -24.46 -7.33 19.34
CA GLU A 245 -24.33 -6.13 20.18
C GLU A 245 -23.75 -4.96 19.36
N HIS A 246 -23.87 -3.76 19.91
CA HIS A 246 -23.26 -2.54 19.38
C HIS A 246 -23.50 -2.31 17.88
N ARG A 247 -24.76 -2.49 17.43
CA ARG A 247 -25.12 -2.25 16.03
C ARG A 247 -24.93 -0.79 15.67
N ARG A 248 -24.20 -0.57 14.60
CA ARG A 248 -23.89 0.75 14.08
C ARG A 248 -24.06 0.76 12.54
N LEU A 249 -24.71 1.79 12.04
CA LEU A 249 -24.88 2.01 10.60
C LEU A 249 -24.24 3.36 10.25
N THR A 250 -23.19 3.32 9.45
CA THR A 250 -22.51 4.52 8.95
C THR A 250 -22.81 4.70 7.48
N VAL A 251 -23.30 5.87 7.13
CA VAL A 251 -23.50 6.29 5.73
C VAL A 251 -22.41 7.27 5.37
N GLU A 252 -21.67 7.00 4.31
CA GLU A 252 -20.73 7.91 3.69
C GLU A 252 -21.23 8.28 2.30
N TYR A 253 -21.21 9.57 1.96
CA TYR A 253 -21.63 10.08 0.68
C TYR A 253 -20.66 11.17 0.20
N THR A 254 -20.25 11.11 -1.06
CA THR A 254 -19.46 12.16 -1.69
C THR A 254 -20.06 12.54 -3.04
N ALA A 255 -20.30 13.83 -3.21
CA ALA A 255 -20.77 14.40 -4.46
C ALA A 255 -19.64 14.62 -5.48
N ASN A 256 -18.37 14.46 -5.07
CA ASN A 256 -17.22 14.76 -5.90
C ASN A 256 -16.21 13.61 -5.97
N PRO A 257 -16.23 12.78 -7.03
CA PRO A 257 -15.30 11.67 -7.19
C PRO A 257 -13.82 12.08 -7.34
N LEU A 258 -13.52 13.34 -7.70
CA LEU A 258 -12.14 13.84 -7.73
C LEU A 258 -11.46 13.80 -6.37
N TRP A 259 -12.25 13.83 -5.30
CA TRP A 259 -11.72 13.72 -3.96
C TRP A 259 -10.98 12.39 -3.71
N TYR A 260 -11.43 11.30 -4.32
CA TYR A 260 -10.72 10.02 -4.24
C TYR A 260 -9.34 10.04 -4.91
N ALA A 261 -9.15 10.87 -5.94
CA ALA A 261 -7.83 11.09 -6.52
C ALA A 261 -6.90 11.84 -5.55
N VAL A 262 -7.41 12.85 -4.84
CA VAL A 262 -6.65 13.58 -3.81
C VAL A 262 -6.27 12.68 -2.64
N GLN A 263 -7.18 11.83 -2.18
CA GLN A 263 -6.93 10.88 -1.10
C GLN A 263 -5.86 9.83 -1.44
N ALA A 264 -5.58 9.58 -2.71
CA ALA A 264 -4.54 8.65 -3.12
C ALA A 264 -3.11 9.25 -3.05
N LEU A 265 -2.97 10.58 -3.07
CA LEU A 265 -1.66 11.23 -3.13
C LEU A 265 -0.75 10.94 -1.92
N PRO A 266 -1.22 10.90 -0.66
CA PRO A 266 -0.36 10.60 0.48
C PRO A 266 0.39 9.27 0.33
N SER A 267 -0.28 8.23 -0.17
CA SER A 267 0.33 6.90 -0.35
C SER A 267 1.43 6.88 -1.41
N VAL A 268 1.40 7.80 -2.37
CA VAL A 268 2.42 7.95 -3.41
C VAL A 268 3.59 8.80 -2.92
N LEU A 269 3.34 9.75 -2.02
CA LEU A 269 4.38 10.63 -1.43
C LEU A 269 5.30 9.90 -0.44
N GLU A 270 4.91 8.72 0.01
CA GLU A 270 5.71 7.86 0.88
C GLU A 270 6.09 6.56 0.14
N PRO A 271 7.01 6.65 -0.85
CA PRO A 271 7.41 5.47 -1.62
C PRO A 271 8.10 4.45 -0.71
N ARG A 272 7.72 3.19 -0.85
CA ARG A 272 8.32 2.08 -0.07
C ARG A 272 9.73 1.72 -0.55
N THR A 273 10.09 2.15 -1.75
CA THR A 273 11.39 1.88 -2.40
C THR A 273 11.90 3.13 -3.07
N ASP A 274 13.24 3.29 -3.09
CA ASP A 274 13.92 4.40 -3.76
C ASP A 274 14.20 4.10 -5.25
N ASP A 275 13.37 3.28 -5.89
CA ASP A 275 13.46 3.05 -7.32
C ASP A 275 13.00 4.28 -8.12
N VAL A 276 13.52 4.41 -9.32
CA VAL A 276 13.29 5.60 -10.16
C VAL A 276 11.83 5.87 -10.51
N LEU A 277 11.00 4.83 -10.65
CA LEU A 277 9.58 5.01 -10.97
C LEU A 277 8.79 5.47 -9.75
N SER A 278 9.07 4.91 -8.58
CA SER A 278 8.48 5.34 -7.31
C SER A 278 8.85 6.78 -6.98
N LEU A 279 10.12 7.17 -7.16
CA LEU A 279 10.58 8.55 -6.97
C LEU A 279 9.95 9.51 -7.99
N GLY A 280 9.85 9.11 -9.27
CA GLY A 280 9.19 9.90 -10.31
C GLY A 280 7.70 10.12 -10.05
N ALA A 281 7.00 9.08 -9.56
CA ALA A 281 5.61 9.17 -9.16
C ALA A 281 5.43 10.10 -7.94
N ALA A 282 6.30 10.00 -6.94
CA ALA A 282 6.29 10.85 -5.76
C ALA A 282 6.59 12.32 -6.09
N TYR A 283 7.54 12.58 -6.99
CA TYR A 283 7.79 13.93 -7.52
C TYR A 283 6.52 14.51 -8.17
N TYR A 284 5.87 13.73 -9.04
CA TYR A 284 4.63 14.15 -9.70
C TYR A 284 3.51 14.40 -8.69
N ALA A 285 3.30 13.50 -7.73
CA ALA A 285 2.30 13.67 -6.68
C ALA A 285 2.53 14.94 -5.86
N SER A 286 3.78 15.26 -5.49
CA SER A 286 4.14 16.49 -4.77
C SER A 286 3.92 17.76 -5.61
N THR A 287 4.20 17.69 -6.91
CA THR A 287 3.92 18.81 -7.83
C THR A 287 2.42 19.06 -7.96
N LEU A 288 1.64 18.01 -8.09
CA LEU A 288 0.18 18.08 -8.14
C LEU A 288 -0.40 18.62 -6.84
N SER A 289 0.06 18.13 -5.68
CA SER A 289 -0.35 18.61 -4.35
C SER A 289 -0.11 20.13 -4.20
N SER A 290 1.06 20.60 -4.63
CA SER A 290 1.36 22.05 -4.64
C SER A 290 0.40 22.84 -5.54
N THR A 291 0.09 22.29 -6.70
CA THR A 291 -0.84 22.93 -7.64
C THR A 291 -2.26 23.01 -7.06
N LEU A 292 -2.70 21.92 -6.42
CA LEU A 292 -4.00 21.86 -5.75
C LEU A 292 -4.08 22.83 -4.57
N ALA A 293 -3.03 22.92 -3.76
CA ALA A 293 -2.96 23.84 -2.62
C ALA A 293 -3.07 25.31 -3.05
N VAL A 294 -2.47 25.68 -4.18
CA VAL A 294 -2.55 27.03 -4.75
C VAL A 294 -3.91 27.30 -5.40
N ARG A 295 -4.42 26.33 -6.16
CA ARG A 295 -5.68 26.48 -6.90
C ARG A 295 -6.92 26.45 -6.00
N TYR A 296 -6.85 25.66 -4.90
CA TYR A 296 -7.98 25.42 -4.00
C TYR A 296 -7.63 25.69 -2.52
N PRO A 297 -7.31 26.92 -2.12
CA PRO A 297 -6.91 27.22 -0.74
C PRO A 297 -8.00 26.89 0.29
N GLN A 298 -9.27 26.91 -0.12
CA GLN A 298 -10.41 26.53 0.72
C GLN A 298 -10.39 25.04 1.11
N VAL A 299 -9.82 24.17 0.28
CA VAL A 299 -9.64 22.74 0.60
C VAL A 299 -8.67 22.59 1.77
N LYS A 300 -7.57 23.35 1.77
CA LYS A 300 -6.64 23.39 2.90
C LYS A 300 -7.36 23.76 4.20
N THR A 301 -8.13 24.85 4.18
CA THR A 301 -8.89 25.31 5.36
C THR A 301 -9.90 24.27 5.83
N ALA A 302 -10.57 23.59 4.90
CA ALA A 302 -11.53 22.53 5.23
C ALA A 302 -10.84 21.32 5.89
N VAL A 303 -9.68 20.89 5.38
CA VAL A 303 -8.89 19.80 5.96
C VAL A 303 -8.35 20.17 7.35
N GLU A 304 -7.86 21.40 7.53
CA GLU A 304 -7.40 21.91 8.84
C GLU A 304 -8.54 22.03 9.86
N PHE A 305 -9.72 22.45 9.42
CA PHE A 305 -10.93 22.51 10.26
C PHE A 305 -11.35 21.09 10.68
N TRP A 306 -11.40 20.18 9.71
CA TRP A 306 -11.76 18.78 9.93
C TRP A 306 -10.92 18.11 11.00
N GLN A 307 -9.59 18.28 10.95
CA GLN A 307 -8.70 17.70 11.97
C GLN A 307 -8.91 18.25 13.39
N ARG A 308 -9.31 19.52 13.51
CA ARG A 308 -9.56 20.12 14.83
C ARG A 308 -10.85 19.66 15.46
N GLU A 309 -11.90 19.47 14.65
CA GLU A 309 -13.25 19.24 15.12
C GLU A 309 -13.67 17.75 15.08
N ALA A 310 -13.06 16.96 14.19
CA ALA A 310 -13.50 15.62 13.86
C ALA A 310 -12.50 14.52 14.30
N GLY A 311 -11.70 14.75 15.33
CA GLY A 311 -10.62 13.83 15.74
C GLY A 311 -11.01 12.36 15.86
N GLU A 312 -12.25 12.06 16.32
CA GLU A 312 -12.79 10.68 16.38
C GLU A 312 -13.43 10.25 15.04
N GLU A 313 -14.06 11.17 14.31
CA GLU A 313 -14.71 10.91 13.02
C GLU A 313 -13.71 10.65 11.88
N LEU A 314 -12.41 10.89 12.11
CA LEU A 314 -11.31 10.58 11.18
C LEU A 314 -10.90 9.11 11.18
N LYS A 315 -11.35 8.36 12.17
CA LYS A 315 -11.05 6.92 12.23
C LYS A 315 -11.76 6.22 11.07
N SER A 316 -11.05 5.34 10.41
CA SER A 316 -11.65 4.50 9.37
C SER A 316 -12.88 3.80 9.94
N PRO A 317 -14.00 3.73 9.18
CA PRO A 317 -15.15 2.92 9.57
C PRO A 317 -14.80 1.46 9.88
N LEU A 318 -13.64 1.00 9.39
CA LEU A 318 -13.12 -0.34 9.62
C LEU A 318 -12.31 -0.47 10.92
N SER A 319 -11.88 0.64 11.53
CA SER A 319 -11.12 0.65 12.79
C SER A 319 -12.02 0.54 14.03
N GLY A 320 -12.88 -0.45 14.09
CA GLY A 320 -13.93 -0.59 15.10
C GLY A 320 -13.51 -1.08 16.47
N GLY A 321 -12.23 -1.09 16.85
CA GLY A 321 -11.79 -1.64 18.13
C GLY A 321 -10.68 -0.80 18.78
N GLU A 322 -11.02 -0.08 19.86
CA GLU A 322 -10.05 0.67 20.66
C GLU A 322 -9.08 -0.21 21.48
N ASP A 323 -9.36 -1.51 21.61
CA ASP A 323 -8.65 -2.44 22.51
C ASP A 323 -7.48 -3.20 21.83
N LEU A 324 -7.18 -2.92 20.57
CA LEU A 324 -6.12 -3.63 19.85
C LEU A 324 -4.78 -2.94 20.06
N THR A 325 -4.04 -3.40 21.07
CA THR A 325 -2.63 -3.00 21.27
C THR A 325 -1.74 -3.47 20.12
N GLY A 326 -0.61 -2.80 19.89
CA GLY A 326 0.29 -3.04 18.75
C GLY A 326 0.67 -4.50 18.49
N ILE A 327 0.67 -5.35 19.53
CA ILE A 327 0.95 -6.80 19.41
C ILE A 327 -0.14 -7.54 18.65
N VAL A 328 -1.39 -7.12 18.77
CA VAL A 328 -2.52 -7.73 18.07
C VAL A 328 -2.54 -7.29 16.60
N LEU A 329 -2.05 -6.09 16.29
CA LEU A 329 -1.99 -5.55 14.93
C LEU A 329 -1.12 -6.38 13.98
N GLU A 330 -0.03 -6.97 14.47
CA GLU A 330 0.82 -7.86 13.66
C GLU A 330 0.11 -9.17 13.28
N GLU A 331 -0.77 -9.64 14.13
CA GLU A 331 -1.54 -10.89 13.94
C GLU A 331 -2.81 -10.70 13.08
N THR A 332 -3.24 -9.45 12.91
CA THR A 332 -4.47 -9.11 12.17
C THR A 332 -4.18 -8.05 11.09
N PRO A 333 -3.62 -8.46 9.93
CA PRO A 333 -3.21 -7.52 8.87
C PRO A 333 -4.31 -6.55 8.41
N TRP A 334 -5.58 -7.00 8.42
CA TRP A 334 -6.73 -6.16 8.07
C TRP A 334 -6.97 -5.01 9.06
N VAL A 335 -6.63 -5.17 10.35
CA VAL A 335 -6.72 -4.09 11.34
C VAL A 335 -5.58 -3.10 11.14
N ALA A 336 -4.39 -3.59 10.84
CA ALA A 336 -3.25 -2.75 10.45
C ALA A 336 -3.57 -1.92 9.19
N ASP A 337 -4.28 -2.48 8.22
CA ASP A 337 -4.71 -1.75 7.02
C ASP A 337 -5.71 -0.63 7.37
N ALA A 338 -6.64 -0.87 8.28
CA ALA A 338 -7.60 0.14 8.75
C ALA A 338 -6.90 1.29 9.52
N GLU A 339 -5.90 0.99 10.32
CA GLU A 339 -5.10 2.00 11.02
C GLU A 339 -4.24 2.81 10.03
N MET A 340 -3.63 2.16 9.05
CA MET A 340 -2.93 2.85 7.97
C MET A 340 -3.85 3.79 7.18
N GLU A 341 -5.12 3.44 6.99
CA GLU A 341 -6.10 4.32 6.36
C GLU A 341 -6.33 5.58 7.20
N THR A 342 -6.52 5.44 8.51
CA THR A 342 -6.67 6.57 9.44
C THR A 342 -5.43 7.48 9.41
N GLN A 343 -4.24 6.92 9.43
CA GLN A 343 -2.98 7.67 9.33
C GLN A 343 -2.86 8.42 8.00
N ARG A 344 -3.30 7.82 6.89
CA ARG A 344 -3.31 8.46 5.56
C ARG A 344 -4.31 9.59 5.48
N LEU A 345 -5.49 9.47 6.07
CA LEU A 345 -6.45 10.57 6.17
C LEU A 345 -5.84 11.73 6.98
N THR A 346 -5.14 11.43 8.05
CA THR A 346 -4.38 12.43 8.83
C THR A 346 -3.25 13.05 7.99
N ALA A 347 -2.60 12.29 7.12
CA ALA A 347 -1.57 12.79 6.22
C ALA A 347 -2.09 13.72 5.11
N LEU A 348 -3.40 13.75 4.84
CA LEU A 348 -3.99 14.70 3.87
C LEU A 348 -3.71 16.16 4.23
N GLN A 349 -3.62 16.52 5.51
CA GLN A 349 -3.23 17.86 5.92
C GLN A 349 -1.86 18.25 5.36
N GLN A 350 -0.93 17.32 5.40
CA GLN A 350 0.44 17.54 4.96
C GLN A 350 0.56 17.75 3.44
N LEU A 351 -0.45 17.33 2.66
CA LEU A 351 -0.51 17.63 1.22
C LEU A 351 -0.64 19.12 0.93
N PHE A 352 -1.32 19.85 1.81
CA PHE A 352 -1.60 21.28 1.62
C PHE A 352 -0.61 22.19 2.34
N ASP A 353 0.42 21.64 2.98
CA ASP A 353 1.55 22.41 3.51
C ASP A 353 2.53 22.75 2.37
N ALA A 354 2.52 24.02 1.96
CA ALA A 354 3.34 24.49 0.86
C ALA A 354 4.85 24.30 1.09
N ASN A 355 5.34 24.51 2.32
CA ASN A 355 6.75 24.36 2.65
C ASN A 355 7.17 22.89 2.56
N ARG A 356 6.38 22.01 3.18
CA ARG A 356 6.61 20.56 3.10
C ARG A 356 6.62 20.06 1.65
N GLN A 357 5.70 20.53 0.81
CA GLN A 357 5.65 20.12 -0.60
C GLN A 357 6.87 20.61 -1.39
N VAL A 358 7.41 21.78 -1.09
CA VAL A 358 8.67 22.27 -1.69
C VAL A 358 9.85 21.38 -1.27
N ASP A 359 9.94 21.03 0.00
CA ASP A 359 11.02 20.18 0.52
C ASP A 359 10.94 18.75 -0.02
N LEU A 360 9.74 18.19 -0.11
CA LEU A 360 9.52 16.87 -0.73
C LEU A 360 9.93 16.87 -2.21
N ARG A 361 9.49 17.88 -2.98
CA ARG A 361 9.88 18.01 -4.39
C ARG A 361 11.39 18.12 -4.56
N ARG A 362 12.06 18.90 -3.71
CA ARG A 362 13.52 19.03 -3.74
C ARG A 362 14.17 17.67 -3.48
N ARG A 363 13.76 16.97 -2.44
CA ARG A 363 14.29 15.65 -2.09
C ARG A 363 14.10 14.64 -3.22
N PHE A 364 12.92 14.58 -3.83
CA PHE A 364 12.65 13.67 -4.93
C PHE A 364 13.40 14.06 -6.22
N ALA A 365 13.49 15.36 -6.53
CA ALA A 365 14.25 15.85 -7.67
C ALA A 365 15.75 15.54 -7.53
N GLU A 366 16.32 15.74 -6.34
CA GLU A 366 17.71 15.39 -6.02
C GLU A 366 17.97 13.89 -6.14
N ALA A 367 17.07 13.06 -5.58
CA ALA A 367 17.16 11.60 -5.69
C ALA A 367 17.08 11.13 -7.15
N LEU A 368 16.16 11.67 -7.94
CA LEU A 368 16.06 11.41 -9.39
C LEU A 368 17.32 11.83 -10.13
N GLY A 369 17.92 12.98 -9.76
CA GLY A 369 19.16 13.46 -10.37
C GLY A 369 20.33 12.49 -10.19
N LYS A 370 20.43 11.80 -9.04
CA LYS A 370 21.44 10.76 -8.79
C LYS A 370 21.25 9.53 -9.67
N LEU A 371 20.02 9.26 -10.10
CA LEU A 371 19.67 8.12 -10.97
C LEU A 371 19.82 8.44 -12.45
N GLN A 372 19.88 9.73 -12.83
CA GLN A 372 20.09 10.15 -14.22
C GLN A 372 21.55 9.97 -14.62
N ARG A 373 21.75 9.27 -15.73
CA ARG A 373 23.08 9.03 -16.31
C ARG A 373 23.55 10.23 -17.11
N GLY A 374 24.88 10.25 -17.37
CA GLY A 374 25.50 11.30 -18.18
C GLY A 374 24.97 11.42 -19.61
N ASP A 375 24.36 10.40 -20.18
CA ASP A 375 23.70 10.40 -21.49
C ASP A 375 22.22 10.85 -21.45
N GLY A 376 21.66 11.08 -20.27
CA GLY A 376 20.26 11.46 -20.06
C GLY A 376 19.34 10.28 -19.72
N SER A 377 19.80 9.04 -19.83
CA SER A 377 19.02 7.85 -19.47
C SER A 377 18.88 7.67 -17.96
N PHE A 378 17.93 6.84 -17.55
CA PHE A 378 17.70 6.47 -16.15
C PHE A 378 17.96 4.99 -15.93
N GLY A 379 18.61 4.65 -14.80
CA GLY A 379 18.69 3.32 -14.21
C GLY A 379 17.64 3.11 -13.12
N TRP A 380 17.39 1.85 -12.75
CA TRP A 380 16.46 1.54 -11.64
C TRP A 380 16.94 2.10 -10.31
N PHE A 381 18.22 1.94 -10.02
CA PHE A 381 18.89 2.41 -8.82
C PHE A 381 20.22 3.07 -9.17
N GLU A 382 20.81 3.76 -8.21
CA GLU A 382 22.09 4.45 -8.40
C GLU A 382 23.18 3.47 -8.86
N GLY A 383 23.93 3.85 -9.90
CA GLY A 383 25.00 3.02 -10.48
C GLY A 383 24.55 2.03 -11.55
N MET A 384 23.24 1.74 -11.68
CA MET A 384 22.76 0.84 -12.73
C MET A 384 22.76 1.50 -14.12
N SER A 385 22.88 0.68 -15.16
CA SER A 385 22.77 1.13 -16.55
C SER A 385 21.36 1.58 -16.89
N GLY A 386 21.24 2.68 -17.63
CA GLY A 386 19.96 3.16 -18.13
C GLY A 386 19.51 2.41 -19.39
N ASN A 387 18.20 2.43 -19.65
CA ASN A 387 17.62 1.91 -20.88
C ASN A 387 16.44 2.77 -21.36
N ALA A 388 16.09 2.65 -22.65
CA ALA A 388 15.06 3.48 -23.26
C ALA A 388 13.65 3.25 -22.66
N TRP A 389 13.31 2.00 -22.36
CA TRP A 389 12.00 1.66 -21.80
C TRP A 389 11.77 2.33 -20.44
N LEU A 390 12.73 2.20 -19.52
CA LEU A 390 12.64 2.78 -18.19
C LEU A 390 12.66 4.31 -18.25
N THR A 391 13.57 4.86 -19.08
CA THR A 391 13.66 6.31 -19.31
C THR A 391 12.36 6.88 -19.87
N GLY A 392 11.69 6.16 -20.78
CA GLY A 392 10.39 6.54 -21.32
C GLY A 392 9.28 6.57 -20.24
N ARG A 393 9.30 5.63 -19.29
CA ARG A 393 8.37 5.61 -18.16
C ARG A 393 8.59 6.81 -17.23
N VAL A 394 9.84 7.11 -16.89
CA VAL A 394 10.20 8.29 -16.10
C VAL A 394 9.78 9.57 -16.83
N ALA A 395 10.08 9.65 -18.14
CA ALA A 395 9.70 10.78 -18.99
C ALA A 395 8.18 11.04 -18.93
N ARG A 396 7.36 9.99 -19.02
CA ARG A 396 5.90 10.10 -18.94
C ARG A 396 5.47 10.76 -17.63
N LEU A 397 6.00 10.32 -16.49
CA LEU A 397 5.67 10.89 -15.17
C LEU A 397 6.07 12.36 -15.07
N LEU A 398 7.31 12.69 -15.46
CA LEU A 398 7.83 14.06 -15.37
C LEU A 398 7.13 15.00 -16.35
N LEU A 399 6.89 14.60 -17.60
CA LEU A 399 6.21 15.43 -18.59
C LEU A 399 4.74 15.68 -18.21
N ARG A 400 4.04 14.67 -17.71
CA ARG A 400 2.66 14.83 -17.20
C ARG A 400 2.58 15.73 -15.97
N SER A 401 3.64 15.83 -15.18
CA SER A 401 3.72 16.82 -14.08
C SER A 401 3.85 18.28 -14.54
N GLY A 402 4.01 18.50 -15.85
CA GLY A 402 4.17 19.83 -16.47
C GLY A 402 5.63 20.21 -16.78
N ALA A 403 6.59 19.32 -16.53
CA ALA A 403 8.01 19.58 -16.79
C ALA A 403 8.35 19.77 -18.29
N GLY A 404 7.44 19.40 -19.18
CA GLY A 404 7.61 19.59 -20.64
C GLY A 404 7.20 20.94 -21.19
N VAL A 405 6.37 21.70 -20.46
CA VAL A 405 5.77 22.96 -20.94
C VAL A 405 6.23 24.17 -20.13
N LYS A 406 6.42 24.00 -18.83
CA LYS A 406 6.95 25.03 -17.94
C LYS A 406 8.21 24.51 -17.30
N THR A 407 9.30 25.29 -17.40
CA THR A 407 10.55 24.99 -16.72
C THR A 407 10.28 24.98 -15.22
N ASP A 408 10.10 23.82 -14.61
CA ASP A 408 10.15 23.70 -13.15
C ASP A 408 11.60 23.92 -12.74
N SER A 409 11.88 25.14 -12.27
CA SER A 409 13.22 25.60 -11.92
C SER A 409 13.86 24.72 -10.82
N LEU A 410 13.03 24.05 -10.02
CA LEU A 410 13.51 23.14 -8.98
C LEU A 410 13.94 21.80 -9.57
N LEU A 411 13.15 21.20 -10.47
CA LEU A 411 13.50 19.94 -11.12
C LEU A 411 14.76 20.08 -11.96
N THR A 412 14.85 21.17 -12.75
CA THR A 412 15.97 21.40 -13.68
C THR A 412 17.31 21.67 -13.01
N GLN A 413 17.33 21.91 -11.69
CA GLN A 413 18.57 21.97 -10.90
C GLN A 413 19.22 20.59 -10.76
N TYR A 414 18.46 19.52 -10.80
CA TYR A 414 18.91 18.16 -10.52
C TYR A 414 18.74 17.21 -11.71
N VAL A 415 17.68 17.37 -12.49
CA VAL A 415 17.31 16.50 -13.63
C VAL A 415 17.31 17.29 -14.91
N ASP A 416 18.08 16.84 -15.88
CA ASP A 416 18.09 17.40 -17.24
C ASP A 416 17.01 16.71 -18.10
N VAL A 417 15.79 17.27 -18.05
CA VAL A 417 14.62 16.77 -18.78
C VAL A 417 14.85 16.84 -20.31
N LYS A 418 15.53 17.89 -20.79
CA LYS A 418 15.86 18.02 -22.22
C LYS A 418 16.80 16.92 -22.68
N LYS A 419 17.85 16.64 -21.90
CA LYS A 419 18.80 15.59 -22.20
C LYS A 419 18.17 14.19 -22.18
N MET A 420 17.23 13.95 -21.25
CA MET A 420 16.41 12.75 -21.23
C MET A 420 15.66 12.56 -22.55
N MET A 421 15.00 13.61 -23.05
CA MET A 421 14.26 13.56 -24.31
C MET A 421 15.20 13.41 -25.52
N VAL A 422 16.38 14.06 -25.50
CA VAL A 422 17.40 13.87 -26.54
C VAL A 422 17.88 12.41 -26.60
N TYR A 423 18.11 11.78 -25.44
CA TYR A 423 18.45 10.36 -25.37
C TYR A 423 17.37 9.48 -26.01
N LEU A 424 16.09 9.69 -25.66
CA LEU A 424 14.98 8.92 -26.21
C LEU A 424 14.83 9.12 -27.72
N MET A 425 14.95 10.36 -28.19
CA MET A 425 14.90 10.65 -29.64
C MET A 425 16.11 10.07 -30.38
N GLY A 426 17.27 10.01 -29.73
CA GLY A 426 18.44 9.29 -30.26
C GLY A 426 18.18 7.80 -30.45
N LYS A 427 17.52 7.16 -29.51
CA LYS A 427 17.10 5.76 -29.62
C LYS A 427 16.08 5.55 -30.74
N ALA A 428 15.09 6.43 -30.83
CA ALA A 428 14.15 6.41 -31.97
C ALA A 428 14.87 6.58 -33.32
N HIS A 429 15.91 7.42 -33.42
CA HIS A 429 16.72 7.60 -34.61
C HIS A 429 17.45 6.30 -34.99
N GLU A 430 18.10 5.61 -34.04
CA GLU A 430 18.77 4.32 -34.29
C GLU A 430 17.78 3.28 -34.87
N GLU A 431 16.60 3.21 -34.31
CA GLU A 431 15.52 2.31 -34.77
C GLU A 431 15.02 2.69 -36.18
N ILE A 432 14.87 3.97 -36.49
CA ILE A 432 14.49 4.46 -37.83
C ILE A 432 15.55 4.13 -38.87
N ILE A 433 16.84 4.22 -38.54
CA ILE A 433 17.92 3.81 -39.45
C ILE A 433 17.77 2.32 -39.77
N THR A 434 17.61 1.48 -38.77
CA THR A 434 17.41 0.03 -38.93
C THR A 434 16.19 -0.29 -39.80
N ASP A 435 15.09 0.42 -39.60
CA ASP A 435 13.85 0.24 -40.37
C ASP A 435 14.05 0.61 -41.85
N LYS A 436 14.72 1.74 -42.11
CA LYS A 436 15.04 2.19 -43.49
C LYS A 436 16.01 1.25 -44.21
N GLU A 437 16.98 0.69 -43.50
CA GLU A 437 17.92 -0.31 -44.05
C GLU A 437 17.16 -1.60 -44.39
N SER A 438 16.33 -2.12 -43.50
CA SER A 438 15.51 -3.29 -43.75
C SER A 438 14.58 -3.09 -44.96
N LEU A 439 13.94 -1.92 -45.05
CA LEU A 439 13.10 -1.58 -46.20
C LEU A 439 13.89 -1.54 -47.52
N ARG A 440 15.11 -1.01 -47.50
CA ARG A 440 15.99 -0.96 -48.68
C ARG A 440 16.43 -2.35 -49.11
N GLU A 441 16.88 -3.19 -48.16
CA GLU A 441 17.49 -4.49 -48.41
C GLU A 441 16.47 -5.60 -48.64
N HIS A 442 15.45 -5.65 -47.77
CA HIS A 442 14.48 -6.74 -47.74
C HIS A 442 13.09 -6.36 -48.24
N LYS A 443 12.84 -5.08 -48.58
CA LYS A 443 11.52 -4.55 -48.95
C LYS A 443 10.45 -4.73 -47.89
N ILE A 444 10.87 -4.88 -46.64
CA ILE A 444 10.02 -5.08 -45.47
C ILE A 444 10.48 -4.12 -44.38
N HIS A 445 9.54 -3.49 -43.67
CA HIS A 445 9.84 -2.69 -42.49
C HIS A 445 10.32 -3.57 -41.35
N ALA A 446 11.35 -3.15 -40.64
CA ALA A 446 11.85 -3.84 -39.45
C ALA A 446 10.86 -3.67 -38.26
N TYR A 447 10.11 -2.55 -38.24
CA TYR A 447 9.19 -2.22 -37.19
C TYR A 447 7.80 -1.87 -37.76
N GLY A 448 6.73 -2.24 -37.07
CA GLY A 448 5.38 -1.79 -37.36
C GLY A 448 5.22 -0.27 -37.09
N GLY A 449 4.26 0.37 -37.75
CA GLY A 449 4.02 1.80 -37.57
C GLY A 449 3.68 2.18 -36.12
N SER A 450 3.02 1.26 -35.39
CA SER A 450 2.65 1.43 -34.01
C SER A 450 3.82 1.45 -33.02
N TYR A 451 4.98 0.92 -33.42
CA TYR A 451 6.13 0.73 -32.54
C TYR A 451 6.65 2.03 -31.91
N TRP A 452 6.53 3.15 -32.61
CA TRP A 452 7.02 4.46 -32.15
C TRP A 452 5.96 5.32 -31.43
N LEU A 453 4.80 4.78 -31.12
CA LEU A 453 3.73 5.54 -30.46
C LEU A 453 4.16 6.13 -29.11
N ASP A 454 4.96 5.41 -28.32
CA ASP A 454 5.47 5.93 -27.05
C ASP A 454 6.36 7.16 -27.25
N TYR A 455 7.27 7.13 -28.22
CA TYR A 455 8.13 8.28 -28.54
C TYR A 455 7.33 9.49 -29.01
N LEU A 456 6.37 9.28 -29.89
CA LEU A 456 5.48 10.34 -30.38
C LEU A 456 4.59 10.91 -29.27
N TYR A 457 4.08 10.05 -28.40
CA TYR A 457 3.31 10.48 -27.24
C TYR A 457 4.16 11.38 -26.31
N LEU A 458 5.37 10.96 -25.98
CA LEU A 458 6.28 11.75 -25.15
C LEU A 458 6.69 13.06 -25.84
N ALA A 459 6.94 13.02 -27.15
CA ALA A 459 7.23 14.23 -27.92
C ALA A 459 6.06 15.21 -27.90
N SER A 460 4.81 14.72 -27.91
CA SER A 460 3.61 15.56 -27.84
C SER A 460 3.43 16.29 -26.49
N LEU A 461 4.01 15.75 -25.43
CA LEU A 461 4.02 16.35 -24.09
C LEU A 461 5.22 17.29 -23.86
N SER A 462 6.18 17.33 -24.80
CA SER A 462 7.44 18.04 -24.67
C SER A 462 7.40 19.41 -25.36
N ASP A 463 8.29 20.31 -24.94
CA ASP A 463 8.51 21.56 -25.65
C ASP A 463 9.16 21.28 -27.02
N VAL A 464 8.49 21.65 -28.10
CA VAL A 464 8.93 21.45 -29.47
C VAL A 464 10.26 22.14 -29.79
N THR A 465 10.62 23.16 -29.01
CA THR A 465 11.89 23.90 -29.16
C THR A 465 13.11 23.08 -28.77
N TRP A 466 12.93 21.97 -28.06
CA TRP A 466 14.01 21.05 -27.68
C TRP A 466 14.52 20.24 -28.88
N PHE A 467 13.72 20.13 -29.94
CA PHE A 467 13.98 19.26 -31.08
C PHE A 467 14.58 20.04 -32.24
N ASP A 468 15.75 19.61 -32.69
CA ASP A 468 16.40 20.14 -33.87
C ASP A 468 15.72 19.65 -35.17
N ALA A 469 16.26 20.05 -36.31
CA ALA A 469 15.71 19.69 -37.61
C ALA A 469 15.78 18.18 -37.90
N SER A 470 16.80 17.48 -37.38
CA SER A 470 16.96 16.04 -37.54
C SER A 470 15.88 15.29 -36.77
N VAL A 471 15.71 15.62 -35.48
CA VAL A 471 14.66 15.01 -34.62
C VAL A 471 13.26 15.29 -35.20
N ARG A 472 12.99 16.51 -35.69
CA ARG A 472 11.70 16.80 -36.36
C ARG A 472 11.46 15.96 -37.61
N LYS A 473 12.52 15.67 -38.39
CA LYS A 473 12.43 14.77 -39.54
C LYS A 473 12.10 13.33 -39.12
N ASP A 474 12.69 12.85 -38.02
CA ASP A 474 12.43 11.52 -37.48
C ASP A 474 11.01 11.41 -36.90
N LEU A 475 10.53 12.43 -36.17
CA LEU A 475 9.13 12.53 -35.74
C LEU A 475 8.19 12.46 -36.96
N GLY A 476 8.47 13.19 -38.03
CA GLY A 476 7.70 13.14 -39.28
C GLY A 476 7.71 11.75 -39.95
N TYR A 477 8.80 11.02 -39.89
CA TYR A 477 8.88 9.65 -40.40
C TYR A 477 7.98 8.70 -39.56
N MET A 478 8.09 8.73 -38.24
CA MET A 478 7.27 7.91 -37.35
C MET A 478 5.77 8.23 -37.51
N GLN A 479 5.43 9.53 -37.64
CA GLN A 479 4.05 9.97 -37.87
C GLN A 479 3.49 9.44 -39.21
N SER A 480 4.28 9.47 -40.26
CA SER A 480 3.89 8.90 -41.58
C SER A 480 3.60 7.40 -41.47
N ARG A 481 4.42 6.67 -40.73
CA ARG A 481 4.23 5.22 -40.56
C ARG A 481 2.95 4.88 -39.81
N ILE A 482 2.57 5.70 -38.80
CA ILE A 482 1.30 5.51 -38.09
C ILE A 482 0.10 5.79 -39.03
N LEU A 483 0.20 6.87 -39.82
CA LEU A 483 -0.85 7.17 -40.81
C LEU A 483 -1.00 6.05 -41.83
N ASP A 484 0.09 5.52 -42.36
CA ASP A 484 0.06 4.38 -43.31
C ASP A 484 -0.65 3.16 -42.67
N CYS A 485 -0.37 2.90 -41.39
CA CYS A 485 -1.02 1.80 -40.62
C CYS A 485 -2.52 2.03 -40.47
N VAL A 486 -2.92 3.24 -40.13
CA VAL A 486 -4.35 3.61 -39.93
C VAL A 486 -5.13 3.64 -41.24
N GLU A 487 -4.55 4.24 -42.31
CA GLU A 487 -5.20 4.36 -43.63
C GLU A 487 -5.39 3.00 -44.30
N GLN A 488 -4.44 2.09 -44.18
CA GLN A 488 -4.59 0.71 -44.65
C GLN A 488 -5.76 -0.01 -43.94
N ARG A 489 -6.01 0.32 -42.67
CA ARG A 489 -7.12 -0.22 -41.92
C ARG A 489 -8.47 0.35 -42.36
N GLU A 490 -8.53 1.61 -42.79
CA GLU A 490 -9.75 2.26 -43.31
C GLU A 490 -10.01 1.93 -44.78
N ALA A 491 -8.98 1.87 -45.61
CA ALA A 491 -9.11 1.63 -47.05
C ALA A 491 -9.51 0.19 -47.41
N ASP A 492 -9.09 -0.77 -46.57
CA ASP A 492 -9.27 -2.18 -46.92
C ASP A 492 -10.54 -2.81 -46.37
N GLY A 493 -11.47 -2.21 -45.67
CA GLY A 493 -12.72 -2.88 -45.20
C GLY A 493 -12.73 -4.42 -45.37
N LYS A 494 -11.73 -4.94 -46.13
CA LYS A 494 -11.24 -6.29 -46.31
C LYS A 494 -9.80 -6.37 -45.87
N ARG A 495 -9.57 -7.00 -44.73
CA ARG A 495 -8.27 -7.35 -44.24
C ARG A 495 -7.35 -7.96 -45.27
N ARG A 496 -6.27 -7.31 -45.62
CA ARG A 496 -5.06 -8.06 -45.90
C ARG A 496 -4.67 -8.80 -44.63
N MET A 497 -4.40 -10.10 -44.72
CA MET A 497 -3.63 -10.84 -43.74
C MET A 497 -2.18 -10.35 -43.79
N ALA A 498 -1.95 -9.09 -43.49
CA ALA A 498 -0.67 -8.59 -43.07
C ALA A 498 -0.38 -9.26 -41.72
N GLY A 499 0.85 -9.71 -41.49
CA GLY A 499 1.18 -10.43 -40.27
C GLY A 499 0.73 -9.66 -39.04
N ASP A 500 0.47 -10.34 -37.93
CA ASP A 500 -0.06 -9.79 -36.68
C ASP A 500 0.71 -8.57 -36.12
N SER A 501 1.91 -8.29 -36.65
CA SER A 501 2.76 -7.14 -36.31
C SER A 501 2.22 -5.77 -36.74
N ASP A 502 1.23 -5.70 -37.65
CA ASP A 502 0.70 -4.44 -38.17
C ASP A 502 -0.64 -4.03 -37.54
N ARG A 503 -1.16 -4.80 -36.59
CA ARG A 503 -2.40 -4.47 -35.88
C ARG A 503 -2.10 -3.66 -34.65
N LEU A 504 -2.74 -2.50 -34.55
CA LEU A 504 -2.78 -1.74 -33.30
C LEU A 504 -3.53 -2.53 -32.23
N SER A 505 -2.89 -2.82 -31.11
CA SER A 505 -3.57 -3.27 -29.89
C SER A 505 -4.50 -2.16 -29.37
N LEU A 506 -5.41 -2.49 -28.46
CA LEU A 506 -6.29 -1.47 -27.86
C LEU A 506 -5.51 -0.33 -27.19
N THR A 507 -4.39 -0.64 -26.55
CA THR A 507 -3.47 0.35 -25.97
C THR A 507 -2.89 1.27 -27.03
N GLU A 508 -2.36 0.68 -28.10
CA GLU A 508 -1.76 1.42 -29.20
C GLU A 508 -2.83 2.22 -29.97
N THR A 509 -4.03 1.71 -30.08
CA THR A 509 -5.17 2.44 -30.67
C THR A 509 -5.49 3.70 -29.86
N ALA A 510 -5.55 3.61 -28.54
CA ALA A 510 -5.75 4.77 -27.66
C ALA A 510 -4.62 5.79 -27.77
N GLN A 511 -3.35 5.34 -27.76
CA GLN A 511 -2.20 6.22 -27.99
C GLN A 511 -2.20 6.86 -29.37
N ALA A 512 -2.57 6.10 -30.42
CA ALA A 512 -2.65 6.64 -31.78
C ALA A 512 -3.71 7.74 -31.88
N VAL A 513 -4.87 7.60 -31.22
CA VAL A 513 -5.88 8.67 -31.16
C VAL A 513 -5.29 9.95 -30.57
N ILE A 514 -4.54 9.85 -29.47
CA ILE A 514 -3.89 11.00 -28.81
C ILE A 514 -2.87 11.63 -29.75
N VAL A 515 -1.96 10.84 -30.32
CA VAL A 515 -0.89 11.29 -31.20
C VAL A 515 -1.46 11.93 -32.48
N LEU A 516 -2.41 11.29 -33.15
CA LEU A 516 -3.02 11.81 -34.38
C LEU A 516 -3.70 13.18 -34.16
N ARG A 517 -4.24 13.42 -32.99
CA ARG A 517 -4.81 14.74 -32.65
C ARG A 517 -3.74 15.81 -32.52
N TYR A 518 -2.62 15.49 -31.84
CA TYR A 518 -1.48 16.42 -31.82
C TYR A 518 -0.94 16.73 -33.21
N MET A 519 -1.09 15.79 -34.14
CA MET A 519 -0.74 15.99 -35.55
C MET A 519 -1.77 16.76 -36.35
N GLY A 520 -2.92 17.13 -35.78
CA GLY A 520 -4.04 17.75 -36.51
C GLY A 520 -4.78 16.83 -37.47
N LYS A 521 -4.67 15.49 -37.30
CA LYS A 521 -5.30 14.44 -38.12
C LYS A 521 -6.58 13.92 -37.45
N ALA A 522 -7.54 14.84 -37.22
CA ALA A 522 -8.76 14.52 -36.47
C ALA A 522 -9.64 13.44 -37.16
N ASP A 523 -9.69 13.42 -38.48
CA ASP A 523 -10.50 12.44 -39.24
C ASP A 523 -9.98 11.02 -39.06
N ALA A 524 -8.64 10.82 -39.15
CA ALA A 524 -8.02 9.53 -38.91
C ALA A 524 -8.23 9.07 -37.44
N ALA A 525 -8.11 10.00 -36.50
CA ALA A 525 -8.40 9.72 -35.09
C ALA A 525 -9.85 9.30 -34.85
N ALA A 526 -10.84 9.90 -35.55
CA ALA A 526 -12.25 9.59 -35.41
C ALA A 526 -12.60 8.13 -35.79
N GLY A 527 -11.92 7.57 -36.78
CA GLY A 527 -12.05 6.15 -37.13
C GLY A 527 -11.61 5.23 -36.00
N LEU A 528 -10.47 5.53 -35.38
CA LEU A 528 -9.93 4.78 -34.26
C LEU A 528 -10.80 4.92 -32.99
N VAL A 529 -11.38 6.08 -32.75
CA VAL A 529 -12.32 6.32 -31.64
C VAL A 529 -13.55 5.42 -31.78
N ARG A 530 -14.13 5.32 -32.99
CA ARG A 530 -15.26 4.39 -33.21
C ARG A 530 -14.85 2.96 -32.91
N SER A 531 -13.67 2.53 -33.36
CA SER A 531 -13.16 1.19 -33.07
C SER A 531 -12.94 0.94 -31.57
N LEU A 532 -12.45 1.91 -30.81
CA LEU A 532 -12.33 1.76 -29.35
C LEU A 532 -13.69 1.59 -28.68
N ARG A 533 -14.69 2.35 -29.12
CA ARG A 533 -16.06 2.29 -28.57
C ARG A 533 -16.74 0.92 -28.80
N GLU A 534 -16.42 0.25 -29.89
CA GLU A 534 -16.94 -1.11 -30.17
C GLU A 534 -16.45 -2.17 -29.17
N HIS A 535 -15.36 -1.88 -28.45
CA HIS A 535 -14.78 -2.76 -27.43
C HIS A 535 -15.15 -2.35 -25.99
N LEU A 536 -16.02 -1.36 -25.82
CA LEU A 536 -16.48 -0.95 -24.50
C LEU A 536 -17.64 -1.83 -24.05
N VAL A 537 -17.54 -2.26 -22.80
CA VAL A 537 -18.58 -3.03 -22.10
C VAL A 537 -19.07 -2.22 -20.91
N ASP A 538 -20.37 -2.03 -20.80
CA ASP A 538 -21.01 -1.42 -19.65
C ASP A 538 -21.36 -2.49 -18.61
N GLY A 539 -20.56 -2.60 -17.58
CA GLY A 539 -20.72 -3.54 -16.48
C GLY A 539 -21.25 -2.86 -15.22
N ALA A 540 -21.53 -3.67 -14.20
CA ALA A 540 -21.97 -3.16 -12.90
C ALA A 540 -20.97 -2.16 -12.27
N GLU A 541 -19.68 -2.34 -12.54
CA GLU A 541 -18.60 -1.49 -12.06
C GLU A 541 -18.35 -0.26 -12.93
N GLY A 542 -18.98 -0.15 -14.08
CA GLY A 542 -18.83 0.95 -15.04
C GLY A 542 -18.35 0.50 -16.41
N LEU A 543 -18.12 1.49 -17.27
CA LEU A 543 -17.71 1.29 -18.65
C LEU A 543 -16.21 0.99 -18.73
N HIS A 544 -15.83 -0.08 -19.41
CA HIS A 544 -14.43 -0.49 -19.54
C HIS A 544 -14.20 -1.29 -20.84
N LEU A 545 -12.92 -1.49 -21.19
CA LEU A 545 -12.56 -2.37 -22.28
C LEU A 545 -12.68 -3.83 -21.86
N GLU A 546 -13.26 -4.65 -22.72
CA GLU A 546 -13.25 -6.09 -22.57
C GLU A 546 -11.83 -6.62 -22.90
N TYR A 547 -11.24 -7.33 -21.95
CA TYR A 547 -9.96 -8.00 -22.15
C TYR A 547 -10.20 -9.47 -22.53
N PRO A 548 -9.51 -9.99 -23.56
CA PRO A 548 -9.63 -11.41 -23.92
C PRO A 548 -9.33 -12.31 -22.72
N SER A 549 -10.20 -13.30 -22.50
CA SER A 549 -10.12 -14.24 -21.36
C SER A 549 -8.84 -15.10 -21.36
N ASN A 550 -8.11 -15.16 -22.47
CA ASN A 550 -6.98 -16.07 -22.68
C ASN A 550 -5.62 -15.50 -22.27
N GLY A 551 -5.55 -14.29 -21.73
CA GLY A 551 -4.33 -13.67 -21.30
C GLY A 551 -4.43 -13.12 -19.89
N PHE A 552 -3.50 -13.52 -18.99
CA PHE A 552 -3.34 -12.88 -17.69
C PHE A 552 -2.87 -11.43 -17.92
N VAL A 553 -3.80 -10.49 -17.81
CA VAL A 553 -3.48 -9.06 -17.81
C VAL A 553 -3.48 -8.60 -16.36
N GLY A 554 -2.31 -8.31 -15.81
CA GLY A 554 -2.18 -7.78 -14.45
C GLY A 554 -3.01 -6.51 -14.26
N SER A 555 -3.50 -6.28 -13.04
CA SER A 555 -4.34 -5.12 -12.70
C SER A 555 -3.71 -3.79 -13.12
N ASP A 556 -2.41 -3.62 -12.92
CA ASP A 556 -1.67 -2.39 -13.27
C ASP A 556 -1.69 -2.10 -14.76
N ARG A 557 -1.61 -3.14 -15.61
CA ARG A 557 -1.71 -2.97 -17.06
C ARG A 557 -3.11 -2.55 -17.47
N LYS A 558 -4.15 -3.09 -16.85
CA LYS A 558 -5.55 -2.68 -17.09
C LYS A 558 -5.76 -1.21 -16.77
N ILE A 559 -5.23 -0.73 -15.63
CA ILE A 559 -5.32 0.67 -15.24
C ILE A 559 -4.59 1.57 -16.23
N ALA A 560 -3.35 1.23 -16.62
CA ALA A 560 -2.58 2.01 -17.59
C ALA A 560 -3.29 2.11 -18.95
N VAL A 561 -3.89 1.04 -19.45
CA VAL A 561 -4.66 1.05 -20.71
C VAL A 561 -5.94 1.88 -20.55
N HIS A 562 -6.65 1.71 -19.45
CA HIS A 562 -7.90 2.42 -19.19
C HIS A 562 -7.69 3.93 -19.07
N THR A 563 -6.59 4.36 -18.43
CA THR A 563 -6.25 5.78 -18.31
C THR A 563 -5.89 6.41 -19.65
N LEU A 564 -5.20 5.67 -20.53
CA LEU A 564 -4.97 6.11 -21.92
C LEU A 564 -6.27 6.19 -22.71
N LEU A 565 -7.19 5.24 -22.52
CA LEU A 565 -8.50 5.27 -23.12
C LEU A 565 -9.30 6.52 -22.70
N MET A 566 -9.32 6.83 -21.40
CA MET A 566 -9.96 8.04 -20.88
C MET A 566 -9.35 9.31 -21.50
N GLU A 567 -8.02 9.39 -21.61
CA GLU A 567 -7.32 10.51 -22.25
C GLU A 567 -7.71 10.62 -23.75
N ALA A 568 -7.75 9.50 -24.46
CA ALA A 568 -8.14 9.46 -25.87
C ALA A 568 -9.59 9.91 -26.12
N LEU A 569 -10.52 9.51 -25.25
CA LEU A 569 -11.94 9.80 -25.38
C LEU A 569 -12.35 11.16 -24.78
N SER A 570 -11.55 11.74 -23.88
CA SER A 570 -11.84 13.05 -23.25
C SER A 570 -11.55 14.25 -24.12
N ALA A 571 -10.89 14.07 -25.27
CA ALA A 571 -10.45 15.18 -26.06
C ALA A 571 -11.62 15.94 -26.76
N PRO A 572 -11.47 17.26 -27.00
CA PRO A 572 -12.53 18.09 -27.59
C PRO A 572 -13.09 17.50 -28.89
N GLY A 573 -14.42 17.45 -29.02
CA GLY A 573 -15.14 16.92 -30.17
C GLY A 573 -15.48 15.42 -30.12
N ASN A 574 -14.98 14.67 -29.13
CA ASN A 574 -15.34 13.26 -28.90
C ASN A 574 -15.85 12.98 -27.50
N ALA A 575 -15.75 13.93 -26.59
CA ALA A 575 -16.15 13.73 -25.21
C ALA A 575 -17.68 13.57 -25.11
N ASP A 576 -18.11 12.37 -24.72
CA ASP A 576 -19.44 12.07 -24.26
C ASP A 576 -19.41 12.04 -22.72
N GLU A 577 -20.21 12.86 -22.07
CA GLU A 577 -20.20 12.99 -20.61
C GLU A 577 -20.60 11.68 -19.93
N LYS A 578 -21.58 10.94 -20.47
CA LYS A 578 -21.99 9.64 -19.92
C LYS A 578 -20.91 8.57 -20.09
N GLU A 579 -20.24 8.60 -21.24
CA GLU A 579 -19.11 7.69 -21.50
C GLU A 579 -17.96 7.97 -20.52
N GLN A 580 -17.58 9.24 -20.32
CA GLN A 580 -16.54 9.63 -19.37
C GLN A 580 -16.91 9.28 -17.92
N GLU A 581 -18.18 9.46 -17.56
CA GLU A 581 -18.68 9.04 -16.25
C GLU A 581 -18.59 7.54 -16.05
N GLY A 582 -19.01 6.73 -17.03
CA GLY A 582 -18.91 5.28 -16.97
C GLY A 582 -17.47 4.79 -16.84
N LEU A 583 -16.54 5.41 -17.59
CA LEU A 583 -15.09 5.13 -17.49
C LEU A 583 -14.52 5.52 -16.14
N CYS A 584 -14.90 6.68 -15.61
CA CYS A 584 -14.51 7.14 -14.29
C CYS A 584 -15.00 6.18 -13.18
N ARG A 585 -16.25 5.73 -13.30
CA ARG A 585 -16.85 4.76 -12.38
C ARG A 585 -16.05 3.45 -12.33
N TRP A 586 -15.68 2.91 -13.48
CA TRP A 586 -14.85 1.71 -13.50
C TRP A 586 -13.46 1.96 -12.89
N LEU A 587 -12.81 3.07 -13.23
CA LEU A 587 -11.49 3.38 -12.68
C LEU A 587 -11.52 3.48 -11.14
N LEU A 588 -12.56 4.08 -10.59
CA LEU A 588 -12.74 4.20 -9.13
C LEU A 588 -13.07 2.85 -8.48
N SER A 589 -13.82 1.95 -9.16
CA SER A 589 -14.08 0.61 -8.63
C SER A 589 -12.81 -0.25 -8.52
N GLN A 590 -11.78 0.05 -9.32
CA GLN A 590 -10.48 -0.63 -9.25
C GLN A 590 -9.56 -0.11 -8.13
N LYS A 591 -9.97 0.95 -7.44
CA LYS A 591 -9.20 1.48 -6.30
C LYS A 591 -9.18 0.49 -5.15
N ARG A 592 -8.01 0.23 -4.59
CA ARG A 592 -7.80 -0.62 -3.43
C ARG A 592 -7.45 0.26 -2.24
N LEU A 593 -8.27 0.23 -1.19
CA LEU A 593 -8.11 1.13 -0.04
C LEU A 593 -7.92 2.59 -0.51
N GLN A 594 -6.72 3.12 -0.38
CA GLN A 594 -6.40 4.51 -0.71
C GLN A 594 -5.82 4.72 -2.11
N ALA A 595 -5.34 3.67 -2.80
CA ALA A 595 -4.58 3.78 -4.04
C ALA A 595 -4.90 2.65 -5.05
N TRP A 596 -4.31 2.74 -6.25
CA TRP A 596 -4.39 1.71 -7.30
C TRP A 596 -3.06 0.94 -7.35
N GLY A 597 -3.03 -0.30 -6.87
CA GLY A 597 -1.93 -1.24 -6.96
C GLY A 597 -0.51 -0.66 -6.75
N THR A 598 0.10 -0.10 -7.81
CA THR A 598 1.43 0.52 -7.76
C THR A 598 1.38 2.05 -7.71
N THR A 599 2.50 2.68 -7.34
CA THR A 599 2.65 4.15 -7.35
C THR A 599 2.43 4.74 -8.75
N THR A 600 2.92 4.08 -9.80
CA THR A 600 2.73 4.50 -11.20
C THR A 600 1.29 4.39 -11.64
N SER A 601 0.60 3.28 -11.32
CA SER A 601 -0.83 3.10 -11.62
C SER A 601 -1.69 4.13 -10.90
N SER A 602 -1.34 4.46 -9.66
CA SER A 602 -2.02 5.50 -8.89
C SER A 602 -1.88 6.86 -9.54
N MET A 603 -0.68 7.22 -10.03
CA MET A 603 -0.48 8.48 -10.73
C MET A 603 -1.13 8.52 -12.11
N ASP A 604 -1.16 7.41 -12.85
CA ASP A 604 -1.90 7.32 -14.10
C ASP A 604 -3.41 7.52 -13.86
N ALA A 605 -3.98 6.90 -12.82
CA ALA A 605 -5.38 7.05 -12.44
C ALA A 605 -5.70 8.49 -12.00
N VAL A 606 -4.87 9.09 -11.14
CA VAL A 606 -5.01 10.48 -10.72
C VAL A 606 -4.96 11.43 -11.92
N TYR A 607 -4.01 11.22 -12.83
CA TYR A 607 -3.90 12.02 -14.05
C TYR A 607 -5.18 11.93 -14.91
N ALA A 608 -5.69 10.73 -15.16
CA ALA A 608 -6.88 10.53 -15.97
C ALA A 608 -8.13 11.17 -15.34
N LEU A 609 -8.31 11.01 -14.03
CA LEU A 609 -9.42 11.64 -13.29
C LEU A 609 -9.35 13.17 -13.34
N MET A 610 -8.15 13.75 -13.23
CA MET A 610 -7.96 15.21 -13.26
C MET A 610 -8.12 15.81 -14.67
N GLN A 611 -7.81 15.05 -15.74
CA GLN A 611 -7.95 15.50 -17.13
C GLN A 611 -9.36 15.31 -17.67
N GLY A 612 -10.02 14.20 -17.31
CA GLY A 612 -11.35 13.84 -17.83
C GLY A 612 -12.47 14.71 -17.29
N GLN A 613 -12.26 15.38 -16.16
CA GLN A 613 -13.29 16.18 -15.50
C GLN A 613 -12.90 17.66 -15.52
N LYS A 614 -13.70 18.47 -16.21
CA LYS A 614 -13.63 19.94 -16.18
C LYS A 614 -14.05 20.52 -14.82
N GLN A 615 -14.15 19.71 -13.78
CA GLN A 615 -14.80 20.04 -12.54
C GLN A 615 -13.85 20.65 -11.51
N ASP A 616 -14.40 21.53 -10.70
CA ASP A 616 -13.74 22.05 -9.51
C ASP A 616 -13.72 20.97 -8.42
N LEU A 617 -12.57 20.81 -7.74
CA LEU A 617 -12.46 20.02 -6.50
C LEU A 617 -13.43 20.50 -5.42
N VAL A 618 -13.84 21.75 -5.50
CA VAL A 618 -14.80 22.38 -4.59
C VAL A 618 -16.15 22.40 -5.27
N LEU A 619 -16.92 21.36 -5.05
CA LEU A 619 -18.31 21.28 -5.44
C LEU A 619 -19.19 21.73 -4.27
N ARG A 620 -19.94 22.81 -4.47
CA ARG A 620 -21.09 23.12 -3.63
C ARG A 620 -22.25 22.30 -4.18
N SER A 621 -22.55 21.19 -3.53
CA SER A 621 -23.71 20.38 -3.82
C SER A 621 -24.80 20.66 -2.79
N ASN A 622 -26.07 20.64 -3.21
CA ASN A 622 -27.22 20.71 -2.31
C ASN A 622 -27.90 19.34 -2.18
N ASP A 623 -27.17 18.26 -2.41
CA ASP A 623 -27.69 16.91 -2.31
C ASP A 623 -28.12 16.60 -0.89
N VAL A 624 -29.23 15.86 -0.77
CA VAL A 624 -29.77 15.42 0.51
C VAL A 624 -29.83 13.90 0.53
N VAL A 625 -29.22 13.32 1.57
CA VAL A 625 -29.23 11.87 1.81
C VAL A 625 -30.02 11.60 3.08
N ARG A 626 -31.07 10.78 2.98
CA ARG A 626 -31.94 10.39 4.09
C ARG A 626 -31.82 8.89 4.35
N LEU A 627 -31.51 8.54 5.56
CA LEU A 627 -31.56 7.15 6.02
C LEU A 627 -32.89 6.92 6.74
N GLU A 628 -33.66 5.95 6.26
CA GLU A 628 -34.93 5.57 6.87
C GLU A 628 -34.87 4.14 7.42
N SER A 629 -35.51 3.93 8.54
CA SER A 629 -35.71 2.60 9.13
C SER A 629 -36.60 1.71 8.22
N PRO A 630 -36.64 0.39 8.41
CA PRO A 630 -37.59 -0.50 7.71
C PRO A 630 -39.07 -0.09 7.88
N LYS A 631 -39.40 0.69 8.90
CA LYS A 631 -40.73 1.21 9.16
C LYS A 631 -41.01 2.57 8.53
N GLY A 632 -40.01 3.17 7.86
CA GLY A 632 -40.12 4.49 7.24
C GLY A 632 -39.87 5.66 8.21
N GLU A 633 -39.30 5.40 9.39
CA GLU A 633 -38.89 6.46 10.33
C GLU A 633 -37.54 7.03 9.86
N GLU A 634 -37.39 8.34 9.85
CA GLU A 634 -36.14 9.01 9.49
C GLU A 634 -35.12 8.83 10.62
N LEU A 635 -34.02 8.14 10.31
CA LEU A 635 -32.93 7.87 11.26
C LEU A 635 -31.81 8.92 11.20
N ALA A 636 -31.52 9.40 9.98
CA ALA A 636 -30.51 10.43 9.76
C ALA A 636 -30.78 11.20 8.47
N VAL A 637 -30.44 12.48 8.46
CA VAL A 637 -30.44 13.33 7.28
C VAL A 637 -29.06 13.97 7.13
N LEU A 638 -28.44 13.75 5.97
CA LEU A 638 -27.20 14.39 5.59
C LEU A 638 -27.51 15.38 4.49
N LYS A 639 -27.04 16.60 4.62
CA LYS A 639 -27.10 17.60 3.57
C LYS A 639 -25.66 17.98 3.20
N SER A 640 -25.31 17.80 1.94
CA SER A 640 -23.97 18.14 1.47
C SER A 640 -23.62 19.61 1.69
N SER A 641 -24.62 20.50 1.71
CA SER A 641 -24.47 21.94 2.00
C SER A 641 -24.22 22.27 3.47
N GLU A 642 -24.65 21.39 4.40
CA GLU A 642 -24.49 21.55 5.85
C GLU A 642 -23.24 20.83 6.39
N SER A 643 -22.53 20.10 5.50
CA SER A 643 -21.32 19.40 5.86
C SER A 643 -20.31 20.36 6.48
N LYS A 644 -19.77 20.00 7.64
CA LYS A 644 -18.57 20.66 8.23
C LYS A 644 -17.38 20.61 7.28
N LEU A 645 -17.42 19.67 6.34
CA LEU A 645 -16.50 19.49 5.23
C LEU A 645 -16.97 20.23 3.96
N ALA A 646 -17.73 21.31 4.14
CA ALA A 646 -18.22 22.12 3.02
C ALA A 646 -17.06 22.50 2.10
N GLY A 647 -17.12 22.07 0.85
CA GLY A 647 -16.07 22.22 -0.14
C GLY A 647 -15.42 20.90 -0.56
N LEU A 648 -15.47 19.83 0.24
CA LEU A 648 -14.99 18.50 -0.14
C LEU A 648 -16.12 17.61 -0.72
N GLY A 649 -17.38 18.03 -0.55
CA GLY A 649 -18.54 17.29 -1.05
C GLY A 649 -18.80 15.94 -0.36
N THR A 650 -18.08 15.64 0.74
CA THR A 650 -18.24 14.40 1.51
C THR A 650 -19.02 14.67 2.78
N VAL A 651 -20.01 13.84 3.07
CA VAL A 651 -20.81 13.84 4.30
C VAL A 651 -20.89 12.44 4.87
N THR A 652 -20.82 12.35 6.19
CA THR A 652 -20.89 11.09 6.93
C THR A 652 -21.88 11.23 8.06
N ALA A 653 -22.71 10.21 8.31
CA ALA A 653 -23.53 10.09 9.48
C ALA A 653 -23.48 8.67 10.03
N THR A 654 -23.41 8.57 11.35
CA THR A 654 -23.45 7.29 12.05
C THR A 654 -24.69 7.24 12.94
N VAL A 655 -25.44 6.17 12.84
CA VAL A 655 -26.59 5.85 13.66
C VAL A 655 -26.26 4.61 14.48
N GLU A 656 -26.46 4.69 15.79
CA GLU A 656 -26.25 3.59 16.71
C GLU A 656 -27.54 3.26 17.48
N GLY A 657 -27.72 2.02 17.88
CA GLY A 657 -28.73 1.66 18.83
C GLY A 657 -29.70 0.55 18.45
N HIS A 658 -30.68 0.36 19.31
CA HIS A 658 -31.64 -0.73 19.23
C HIS A 658 -32.60 -0.65 18.00
N GLU A 659 -32.75 0.52 17.44
CA GLU A 659 -33.57 0.75 16.22
C GLU A 659 -33.07 0.00 15.02
N LEU A 660 -31.75 -0.29 14.96
CA LEU A 660 -31.12 -1.08 13.91
C LEU A 660 -31.33 -2.60 14.07
N SER A 661 -31.98 -3.04 15.15
CA SER A 661 -32.22 -4.47 15.42
C SER A 661 -33.16 -5.15 14.41
N LYS A 662 -33.86 -4.37 13.57
CA LYS A 662 -34.87 -4.85 12.62
C LYS A 662 -34.43 -4.74 11.16
N GLY A 663 -33.17 -4.39 10.93
CA GLY A 663 -32.61 -4.19 9.59
C GLY A 663 -32.26 -2.74 9.28
N ALA A 664 -31.54 -2.53 8.18
CA ALA A 664 -30.98 -1.23 7.82
C ALA A 664 -31.93 -0.31 7.03
N GLY A 665 -33.07 -0.79 6.55
CA GLY A 665 -34.08 0.06 5.90
C GLY A 665 -33.74 0.52 4.47
N LEU A 666 -33.89 1.81 4.21
CA LEU A 666 -33.74 2.45 2.91
C LEU A 666 -32.81 3.67 3.02
N LEU A 667 -32.03 3.89 1.97
CA LEU A 667 -31.31 5.14 1.76
C LEU A 667 -31.97 5.87 0.58
N LYS A 668 -32.42 7.09 0.79
CA LYS A 668 -32.94 7.98 -0.24
C LYS A 668 -31.91 9.07 -0.50
N VAL A 669 -31.50 9.22 -1.75
CA VAL A 669 -30.59 10.27 -2.19
C VAL A 669 -31.34 11.18 -3.15
N GLU A 670 -31.49 12.43 -2.76
CA GLU A 670 -32.00 13.51 -3.60
C GLU A 670 -30.81 14.28 -4.16
N LYS A 671 -30.50 14.03 -5.43
CA LYS A 671 -29.38 14.68 -6.11
C LYS A 671 -29.88 15.96 -6.79
N ALA A 672 -29.32 17.08 -6.39
CA ALA A 672 -29.83 18.40 -6.73
C ALA A 672 -29.54 18.85 -8.17
N GLU A 673 -28.51 18.27 -8.79
CA GLU A 673 -28.08 18.68 -10.13
C GLU A 673 -27.61 17.49 -10.95
N ASP A 674 -27.80 17.54 -12.26
CA ASP A 674 -27.27 16.57 -13.23
C ASP A 674 -25.76 16.81 -13.42
N ARG A 675 -25.00 16.43 -12.42
CA ARG A 675 -23.53 16.47 -12.40
C ARG A 675 -23.00 15.05 -12.39
N PRO A 676 -21.65 14.85 -12.46
CA PRO A 676 -21.10 13.52 -12.37
C PRO A 676 -21.63 12.73 -11.19
N SER A 677 -21.57 11.45 -11.32
CA SER A 677 -22.02 10.49 -10.32
C SER A 677 -21.51 10.84 -8.93
N ALA A 678 -22.43 10.87 -8.00
CA ALA A 678 -22.10 10.86 -6.58
C ALA A 678 -21.89 9.42 -6.12
N TRP A 679 -21.05 9.26 -5.12
CA TRP A 679 -20.59 7.96 -4.61
C TRP A 679 -20.84 7.87 -3.13
N GLY A 680 -21.07 6.65 -2.66
CA GLY A 680 -21.18 6.41 -1.25
C GLY A 680 -21.13 4.94 -0.90
N ALA A 681 -21.09 4.70 0.41
CA ALA A 681 -21.21 3.37 0.97
C ALA A 681 -22.00 3.42 2.28
N VAL A 682 -22.66 2.33 2.57
CA VAL A 682 -23.29 2.11 3.86
C VAL A 682 -22.57 0.96 4.54
N TYR A 683 -22.07 1.21 5.75
CA TYR A 683 -21.34 0.25 6.57
C TYR A 683 -22.24 -0.16 7.74
N ALA A 684 -22.62 -1.41 7.78
CA ALA A 684 -23.32 -2.02 8.90
C ALA A 684 -22.32 -2.78 9.75
N GLN A 685 -22.11 -2.33 10.98
CA GLN A 685 -21.17 -2.92 11.91
C GLN A 685 -21.90 -3.43 13.15
N TYR A 686 -21.47 -4.57 13.66
CA TYR A 686 -22.01 -5.17 14.89
C TYR A 686 -21.00 -6.15 15.47
N ARG A 687 -21.11 -6.41 16.76
CA ARG A 687 -20.31 -7.42 17.45
C ARG A 687 -21.10 -8.71 17.58
N LEU A 688 -20.46 -9.81 17.25
CA LEU A 688 -21.08 -11.13 17.32
C LEU A 688 -20.15 -12.13 17.99
N PRO A 689 -20.66 -13.02 18.86
CA PRO A 689 -19.88 -14.15 19.36
C PRO A 689 -19.33 -14.96 18.20
N LEU A 690 -18.06 -15.39 18.30
CA LEU A 690 -17.41 -16.16 17.24
C LEU A 690 -18.13 -17.45 16.89
N SER A 691 -18.77 -18.07 17.86
CA SER A 691 -19.58 -19.28 17.66
C SER A 691 -20.78 -19.06 16.72
N GLU A 692 -21.23 -17.82 16.61
CA GLU A 692 -22.36 -17.40 15.76
C GLU A 692 -21.93 -16.87 14.40
N VAL A 693 -20.61 -16.68 14.18
CA VAL A 693 -20.08 -16.21 12.89
C VAL A 693 -20.15 -17.34 11.88
N GLY A 694 -21.06 -17.23 10.94
CA GLY A 694 -21.21 -18.21 9.85
C GLY A 694 -20.04 -18.17 8.87
N SER A 695 -19.79 -19.29 8.20
CA SER A 695 -18.83 -19.33 7.10
C SER A 695 -19.37 -18.53 5.90
N SER A 696 -18.52 -17.70 5.30
CA SER A 696 -18.84 -17.00 4.07
C SER A 696 -17.86 -17.38 2.96
N ALA A 697 -18.35 -17.38 1.70
CA ALA A 697 -17.51 -17.62 0.54
C ALA A 697 -17.90 -16.62 -0.55
N SER A 698 -16.92 -15.81 -0.97
CA SER A 698 -17.10 -14.82 -2.04
C SER A 698 -16.03 -15.06 -3.11
N GLY A 699 -16.29 -16.03 -4.01
CA GLY A 699 -15.35 -16.44 -5.06
C GLY A 699 -14.21 -17.33 -4.60
N LEU A 700 -13.78 -17.26 -3.34
CA LEU A 700 -12.78 -18.14 -2.73
C LEU A 700 -13.41 -18.86 -1.53
N ARG A 701 -13.00 -20.12 -1.33
CA ARG A 701 -13.38 -20.92 -0.18
C ARG A 701 -12.14 -21.47 0.49
N ILE A 702 -12.05 -21.30 1.81
CA ILE A 702 -11.01 -21.90 2.64
C ILE A 702 -11.63 -23.11 3.34
N ARG A 703 -10.92 -24.22 3.32
CA ARG A 703 -11.21 -25.43 4.12
C ARG A 703 -9.97 -25.77 4.93
N GLN A 704 -10.16 -25.95 6.21
CA GLN A 704 -9.14 -26.43 7.11
C GLN A 704 -9.39 -27.92 7.40
N GLU A 705 -8.39 -28.74 7.23
CA GLU A 705 -8.38 -30.14 7.63
C GLU A 705 -7.23 -30.35 8.59
N VAL A 706 -7.48 -31.08 9.67
CA VAL A 706 -6.48 -31.42 10.68
C VAL A 706 -6.28 -32.93 10.61
N ASP A 707 -5.07 -33.36 10.29
CA ASP A 707 -4.73 -34.79 10.13
C ASP A 707 -4.81 -35.54 11.45
N ASN A 708 -4.66 -34.86 12.58
CA ASN A 708 -4.71 -35.45 13.90
C ASN A 708 -5.91 -34.85 14.69
N GLU A 709 -6.94 -35.68 14.89
CA GLU A 709 -8.15 -35.25 15.63
C GLU A 709 -7.88 -35.01 17.14
N HIS A 710 -6.76 -35.53 17.66
CA HIS A 710 -6.35 -35.37 19.05
C HIS A 710 -4.88 -34.94 19.17
N PRO A 711 -4.49 -33.76 18.69
CA PRO A 711 -3.10 -33.33 18.69
C PRO A 711 -2.58 -33.18 20.12
N ARG A 712 -1.36 -33.64 20.35
CA ARG A 712 -0.63 -33.44 21.60
C ARG A 712 0.31 -32.24 21.46
N VAL A 713 0.69 -31.65 22.58
CA VAL A 713 1.69 -30.58 22.59
C VAL A 713 2.98 -31.08 21.95
N GLY A 714 3.41 -30.41 20.88
CA GLY A 714 4.58 -30.79 20.10
C GLY A 714 4.29 -31.55 18.80
N ASP A 715 3.05 -31.99 18.55
CA ASP A 715 2.64 -32.52 17.24
C ASP A 715 2.69 -31.42 16.17
N ARG A 716 3.13 -31.77 14.96
CA ARG A 716 3.18 -30.84 13.81
C ARG A 716 2.01 -31.07 12.88
#